data_931e5f84c620776f159d6f4bbe62f24b
#
_entry.id   931e5f84c620776f159d6f4bbe62f24b
#
_cell.length_a   1.000
_cell.length_b   1.000
_cell.length_c   1.000
_cell.angle_alpha   90.00
_cell.angle_beta   90.00
_cell.angle_gamma   90.00
#
_symmetry.space_group_name_H-M   'P 1'
#
loop_
_entity.id
_entity.type
_entity.pdbx_description
1 polymer ?
#
loop_
_entity_poly.entity_id
_entity_poly.type
_entity_poly.pdbx_seq_one_letter_code
_entity_poly.pdbx_strand_id
1 'polypeptide(L)'
;MEARKIIEAVLFLACCALGARCELPSNLVQANWVETKGGYIKTGVTQSGATTVELDCLLEVTSLNYSKRRLMGFDGAGPKNYFGVTTNNHFEIWNPTVLTAELGAKYRLHMTQNKTTTLLEVFSEGGELLDSVTGNAKGINSSECQIFTINSSSAYTCYGIRVYDFKIIIDGDVKRDLVPVYDVSQGKAGMYDSVSETAFYAYGSGQIVCDAFRFQYGSGDTKILCDEGCMYFPAHVSFSDLSELRLDAGTTLSGTMEGRSLAFGTVPLDMHEIFGEMEPGVKYDLKIDYPSGFRTNFFIARSENIAALYVTLDDHDIAYLNRSKKNEATGAALKIKPDGTSSGLLQVKKIAGRGNATWTYSGDKKPYKINLNEKYALIEGVAKSKKFALLSLNLQDRKDRSGLKEWIAHELADAMGMNFNPGMEFVDLYINGSYRGFYLLKERVTVDSKRININKPDFTFEDEESTTRIVQKNGIKGVGGASGDSDDIAPLNVSSWNIPSPTETVNVEDDSADPALAAGIQSYQYATNSRVAGGGEGGFVIEMNVCYGVYCQDEHVFFITRRGQIYTMKEPEAATKEQVQRIAIFVQEYEDALFDPKGFNSKGRHYSEYIDVSSMAKHLMLDGFLCNSDFCVLSTFFYIDADPASGEFIGKLIAEPVWDYDFSQISSSHLYTNNSSPAFLIPQFLKKADFVKALYEQQTAAPGFSTRLAELNSGETAQKGELLSAAHQLNYLRWGSDSLADVATIKSRMASRQTSWNNIWNDNSKLFGAWIEERKTRSLSEALDVKTYGTPISQQWYKKNSETGALEELEGETNSSIDPQTYGKGEYVCEVYGKNLESQAGGTYITLTTSPLAFGVPEPGLIATLLVSAAFLLRRK
;
A
#
# COMPACT_ATOMS: atom_id res chain seq x y z
N MET A 1 43.51 -34.03 -4.43
CA MET A 1 42.90 -33.06 -3.48
C MET A 1 41.42 -32.88 -3.72
N GLU A 2 40.96 -32.73 -4.95
CA GLU A 2 39.51 -32.59 -5.26
C GLU A 2 38.65 -33.83 -4.97
N ALA A 3 39.14 -35.04 -5.30
CA ALA A 3 38.39 -36.26 -5.02
C ALA A 3 38.16 -36.53 -3.51
N ARG A 4 39.06 -36.04 -2.66
CA ARG A 4 38.92 -36.14 -1.20
C ARG A 4 37.89 -35.15 -0.67
N LYS A 5 37.83 -33.93 -1.23
CA LYS A 5 36.83 -32.94 -0.87
C LYS A 5 35.42 -33.39 -1.29
N ILE A 6 35.27 -34.05 -2.45
CA ILE A 6 33.99 -34.57 -2.92
C ILE A 6 33.52 -35.73 -2.02
N ILE A 7 34.46 -36.61 -1.58
CA ILE A 7 34.10 -37.70 -0.68
C ILE A 7 33.74 -37.18 0.72
N GLU A 8 34.44 -36.16 1.19
CA GLU A 8 34.12 -35.51 2.49
C GLU A 8 32.79 -34.75 2.43
N ALA A 9 32.47 -34.07 1.31
CA ALA A 9 31.16 -33.44 1.09
C ALA A 9 30.03 -34.47 0.95
N VAL A 10 30.24 -35.59 0.28
CA VAL A 10 29.24 -36.65 0.11
C VAL A 10 29.04 -37.41 1.44
N LEU A 11 30.10 -37.66 2.22
CA LEU A 11 29.97 -38.20 3.57
C LEU A 11 29.30 -37.24 4.52
N PHE A 12 29.50 -35.93 4.38
CA PHE A 12 28.83 -34.91 5.16
C PHE A 12 27.32 -34.82 4.83
N LEU A 13 26.94 -34.89 3.55
CA LEU A 13 25.55 -34.99 3.10
C LEU A 13 24.88 -36.31 3.52
N ALA A 14 25.61 -37.40 3.53
CA ALA A 14 25.08 -38.71 3.99
C ALA A 14 24.91 -38.77 5.51
N CYS A 15 25.77 -38.12 6.28
CA CYS A 15 25.58 -37.98 7.74
C CYS A 15 24.42 -37.09 8.11
N CYS A 16 24.12 -36.06 7.31
CA CYS A 16 22.93 -35.24 7.49
C CYS A 16 21.62 -35.98 7.14
N ALA A 17 21.68 -36.98 6.25
CA ALA A 17 20.52 -37.76 5.81
C ALA A 17 20.21 -38.98 6.71
N LEU A 18 21.13 -39.42 7.57
CA LEU A 18 20.99 -40.51 8.50
C LEU A 18 21.12 -40.02 9.95
N GLY A 19 20.44 -38.91 10.28
CA GLY A 19 20.38 -38.44 11.66
C GLY A 19 19.71 -39.47 12.56
N ALA A 20 20.47 -40.32 13.19
CA ALA A 20 20.09 -40.87 14.48
C ALA A 20 19.98 -39.67 15.44
N ARG A 21 18.78 -39.11 15.57
CA ARG A 21 18.52 -38.06 16.55
C ARG A 21 18.85 -38.63 17.92
N CYS A 22 19.82 -38.03 18.61
CA CYS A 22 20.05 -38.34 20.02
C CYS A 22 18.70 -38.11 20.75
N GLU A 23 18.22 -39.11 21.47
CA GLU A 23 17.00 -38.98 22.28
C GLU A 23 17.24 -37.85 23.29
N LEU A 24 16.42 -36.83 23.23
CA LEU A 24 16.50 -35.74 24.17
C LEU A 24 16.09 -36.23 25.56
N PRO A 25 16.70 -35.75 26.66
CA PRO A 25 16.20 -35.94 28.00
C PRO A 25 14.71 -35.61 28.12
N SER A 26 13.98 -36.38 28.93
CA SER A 26 12.51 -36.28 29.05
C SER A 26 11.98 -34.91 29.50
N ASN A 27 12.84 -34.07 30.07
CA ASN A 27 12.52 -32.70 30.46
C ASN A 27 12.81 -31.69 29.35
N LEU A 28 13.34 -32.11 28.20
CA LEU A 28 13.65 -31.24 27.09
C LEU A 28 12.72 -31.50 25.89
N VAL A 29 12.17 -30.45 25.34
CA VAL A 29 11.38 -30.45 24.10
C VAL A 29 12.20 -29.79 23.01
N GLN A 30 12.36 -30.46 21.88
CA GLN A 30 13.07 -29.88 20.75
C GLN A 30 12.30 -28.68 20.21
N ALA A 31 13.03 -27.59 19.97
CA ALA A 31 12.55 -26.41 19.24
C ALA A 31 13.18 -26.36 17.86
N ASN A 32 12.59 -25.62 16.92
CA ASN A 32 13.24 -25.39 15.63
C ASN A 32 14.33 -24.33 15.74
N TRP A 33 14.10 -23.30 16.55
CA TRP A 33 15.03 -22.18 16.71
C TRP A 33 15.00 -21.59 18.12
N VAL A 34 16.04 -20.83 18.44
CA VAL A 34 16.13 -19.92 19.59
C VAL A 34 16.42 -18.50 19.12
N GLU A 35 15.87 -17.52 19.83
CA GLU A 35 16.08 -16.08 19.61
C GLU A 35 16.33 -15.39 20.96
N THR A 36 17.13 -14.32 20.94
CA THR A 36 17.42 -13.57 22.17
C THR A 36 16.45 -12.41 22.41
N LYS A 37 16.03 -12.24 23.65
CA LYS A 37 15.39 -11.03 24.20
C LYS A 37 16.31 -10.40 25.27
N GLY A 38 17.60 -10.24 24.93
CA GLY A 38 18.62 -9.65 25.79
C GLY A 38 19.52 -10.63 26.54
N GLY A 39 19.22 -11.93 26.50
CA GLY A 39 20.07 -12.99 27.02
C GLY A 39 21.11 -13.48 26.02
N TYR A 40 22.10 -14.20 26.46
CA TYR A 40 23.09 -14.87 25.63
C TYR A 40 23.45 -16.22 26.21
N ILE A 41 24.03 -17.13 25.42
CA ILE A 41 24.41 -18.47 25.86
C ILE A 41 25.93 -18.56 25.97
N LYS A 42 26.42 -19.09 27.08
CA LYS A 42 27.81 -19.48 27.29
C LYS A 42 27.96 -20.95 26.99
N THR A 43 28.86 -21.31 26.08
CA THR A 43 29.02 -22.71 25.63
C THR A 43 29.99 -23.53 26.46
N GLY A 44 30.74 -22.90 27.35
CA GLY A 44 31.81 -23.55 28.13
C GLY A 44 33.07 -23.92 27.31
N VAL A 45 33.09 -23.60 26.00
CA VAL A 45 34.23 -23.96 25.15
C VAL A 45 35.17 -22.77 25.02
N THR A 46 36.46 -23.01 25.29
CA THR A 46 37.56 -22.06 25.05
C THR A 46 38.43 -22.56 23.92
N GLN A 47 39.13 -21.65 23.25
CA GLN A 47 40.03 -21.95 22.14
C GLN A 47 41.52 -22.03 22.57
N SER A 48 41.79 -22.08 23.88
CA SER A 48 43.14 -22.10 24.40
C SER A 48 43.97 -23.30 23.90
N GLY A 49 45.06 -23.07 23.28
CA GLY A 49 45.95 -24.08 22.73
C GLY A 49 45.59 -24.69 21.39
N ALA A 50 44.45 -24.27 20.82
CA ALA A 50 43.99 -24.74 19.52
C ALA A 50 44.89 -24.30 18.35
N THR A 51 44.93 -25.12 17.31
CA THR A 51 45.58 -24.80 16.04
C THR A 51 44.59 -24.41 14.96
N THR A 52 43.39 -24.97 15.02
CA THR A 52 42.26 -24.65 14.18
C THR A 52 40.96 -24.52 15.00
N VAL A 53 40.09 -23.63 14.57
CA VAL A 53 38.76 -23.42 15.14
C VAL A 53 37.75 -23.28 14.01
N GLU A 54 36.70 -24.05 14.06
CA GLU A 54 35.60 -23.95 13.11
C GLU A 54 34.29 -23.68 13.88
N LEU A 55 33.48 -22.73 13.36
CA LEU A 55 32.13 -22.47 13.85
C LEU A 55 31.19 -22.64 12.67
N ASP A 56 30.13 -23.38 12.87
CA ASP A 56 29.08 -23.61 11.88
C ASP A 56 27.73 -23.29 12.49
N CYS A 57 26.86 -22.58 11.76
CA CYS A 57 25.57 -22.12 12.27
C CYS A 57 24.57 -21.94 11.15
N LEU A 58 23.39 -22.52 11.31
CA LEU A 58 22.22 -22.16 10.53
C LEU A 58 21.44 -21.09 11.28
N LEU A 59 21.23 -19.95 10.64
CA LEU A 59 20.51 -18.84 11.22
C LEU A 59 19.52 -18.19 10.23
N GLU A 60 18.53 -17.46 10.78
CA GLU A 60 17.58 -16.64 10.04
C GLU A 60 17.69 -15.19 10.52
N VAL A 61 17.67 -14.23 9.59
CA VAL A 61 17.65 -12.80 9.91
C VAL A 61 16.21 -12.33 10.04
N THR A 62 15.74 -12.04 11.25
CA THR A 62 14.37 -11.64 11.54
C THR A 62 14.16 -10.14 11.65
N SER A 63 15.25 -9.34 11.66
CA SER A 63 15.19 -7.87 11.63
C SER A 63 16.45 -7.28 11.03
N LEU A 64 16.30 -6.17 10.29
CA LEU A 64 17.40 -5.40 9.68
C LEU A 64 17.66 -4.04 10.37
N ASN A 65 16.89 -3.69 11.40
CA ASN A 65 16.83 -2.35 11.97
C ASN A 65 17.80 -2.08 13.13
N TYR A 66 18.93 -2.77 13.22
CA TYR A 66 19.84 -2.61 14.35
C TYR A 66 21.23 -2.14 13.96
N SER A 67 21.88 -1.43 14.90
CA SER A 67 23.30 -1.14 14.87
C SER A 67 24.12 -2.44 14.82
N LYS A 68 25.40 -2.33 14.42
CA LYS A 68 26.35 -3.44 14.27
C LYS A 68 26.13 -4.59 15.26
N ARG A 69 25.95 -5.82 14.74
CA ARG A 69 25.62 -7.03 15.47
C ARG A 69 26.78 -8.01 15.48
N ARG A 70 27.14 -8.46 16.65
CA ARG A 70 28.09 -9.56 16.82
C ARG A 70 27.31 -10.79 17.22
N LEU A 71 27.18 -11.75 16.30
CA LEU A 71 26.26 -12.84 16.44
C LEU A 71 26.75 -13.89 17.44
N MET A 72 27.93 -14.39 17.23
CA MET A 72 28.54 -15.42 18.07
C MET A 72 30.06 -15.53 17.83
N GLY A 73 30.74 -16.14 18.79
CA GLY A 73 32.17 -16.35 18.70
C GLY A 73 32.87 -16.19 20.06
N PHE A 74 34.18 -15.98 19.99
CA PHE A 74 35.04 -15.87 21.14
C PHE A 74 35.40 -14.42 21.46
N ASP A 75 35.21 -13.98 22.69
CA ASP A 75 35.56 -12.64 23.16
C ASP A 75 36.80 -12.64 24.07
N GLY A 76 37.55 -11.61 24.03
CA GLY A 76 38.67 -11.34 24.94
C GLY A 76 39.27 -9.98 24.73
N ALA A 77 40.14 -9.55 25.67
CA ALA A 77 40.86 -8.27 25.61
C ALA A 77 41.86 -8.19 24.40
N GLY A 78 41.87 -9.20 23.55
CA GLY A 78 42.70 -9.32 22.37
C GLY A 78 41.91 -9.53 21.10
N PRO A 79 42.49 -10.23 20.12
CA PRO A 79 41.89 -10.49 18.83
C PRO A 79 40.55 -11.26 18.98
N LYS A 80 39.51 -10.80 18.25
CA LYS A 80 38.17 -11.32 18.34
C LYS A 80 37.88 -12.24 17.16
N ASN A 81 37.46 -13.46 17.45
CA ASN A 81 37.07 -14.47 16.47
C ASN A 81 35.57 -14.65 16.55
N TYR A 82 34.86 -13.98 15.64
CA TYR A 82 33.42 -14.02 15.62
C TYR A 82 32.89 -13.84 14.19
N PHE A 83 31.66 -14.22 13.97
CA PHE A 83 30.90 -13.71 12.86
C PHE A 83 29.78 -12.78 13.37
N GLY A 84 29.51 -11.80 12.55
CA GLY A 84 28.56 -10.74 12.85
C GLY A 84 27.87 -10.24 11.61
N VAL A 85 27.04 -9.22 11.78
CA VAL A 85 26.39 -8.46 10.71
C VAL A 85 26.70 -6.99 10.90
N THR A 86 27.13 -6.32 9.83
CA THR A 86 27.46 -4.90 9.82
C THR A 86 26.19 -4.02 9.91
N THR A 87 26.38 -2.71 10.07
CA THR A 87 25.29 -1.73 9.97
C THR A 87 24.64 -1.69 8.59
N ASN A 88 25.34 -2.12 7.55
CA ASN A 88 24.84 -2.23 6.17
C ASN A 88 24.31 -3.65 5.87
N ASN A 89 24.07 -4.46 6.90
CA ASN A 89 23.55 -5.81 6.83
C ASN A 89 24.42 -6.82 6.06
N HIS A 90 25.73 -6.60 5.94
CA HIS A 90 26.68 -7.59 5.39
C HIS A 90 27.20 -8.50 6.49
N PHE A 91 27.36 -9.80 6.21
CA PHE A 91 28.04 -10.71 7.12
C PHE A 91 29.51 -10.33 7.25
N GLU A 92 30.08 -10.46 8.44
CA GLU A 92 31.47 -10.05 8.71
C GLU A 92 32.20 -10.98 9.68
N ILE A 93 33.56 -11.04 9.52
CA ILE A 93 34.53 -11.55 10.49
C ILE A 93 35.54 -10.46 10.91
N TRP A 94 35.52 -9.29 10.58
CA TRP A 94 36.30 -8.05 10.54
C TRP A 94 36.14 -7.38 9.20
N ASN A 95 36.25 -8.14 8.13
CA ASN A 95 35.96 -7.71 6.77
C ASN A 95 34.54 -8.14 6.45
N PRO A 96 33.71 -7.27 5.92
CA PRO A 96 32.38 -7.63 5.48
C PRO A 96 32.43 -8.44 4.18
N THR A 97 31.48 -9.34 4.01
CA THR A 97 31.13 -9.94 2.71
C THR A 97 30.50 -8.88 1.80
N VAL A 98 30.37 -9.17 0.53
CA VAL A 98 29.59 -8.36 -0.41
C VAL A 98 28.10 -8.66 -0.28
N LEU A 99 27.75 -9.88 0.14
CA LEU A 99 26.39 -10.34 0.32
C LEU A 99 25.68 -9.53 1.43
N THR A 100 24.55 -8.94 1.08
CA THR A 100 23.63 -8.30 2.03
C THR A 100 22.70 -9.34 2.60
N ALA A 101 22.63 -9.46 3.93
CA ALA A 101 21.67 -10.31 4.59
C ALA A 101 20.24 -9.83 4.35
N GLU A 102 19.34 -10.72 4.01
CA GLU A 102 17.94 -10.44 3.72
C GLU A 102 17.03 -10.83 4.90
N LEU A 103 15.98 -10.05 5.11
CA LEU A 103 14.98 -10.33 6.14
C LEU A 103 14.24 -11.64 5.85
N GLY A 104 14.17 -12.53 6.84
CA GLY A 104 13.51 -13.84 6.75
C GLY A 104 14.27 -14.87 5.92
N ALA A 105 15.48 -14.56 5.44
CA ALA A 105 16.31 -15.55 4.77
C ALA A 105 17.13 -16.34 5.78
N LYS A 106 17.29 -17.64 5.52
CA LYS A 106 18.16 -18.53 6.29
C LYS A 106 19.50 -18.66 5.58
N TYR A 107 20.55 -18.57 6.38
CA TYR A 107 21.93 -18.70 5.93
C TYR A 107 22.68 -19.69 6.82
N ARG A 108 23.45 -20.56 6.21
CA ARG A 108 24.46 -21.32 6.93
C ARG A 108 25.78 -20.56 6.86
N LEU A 109 26.27 -20.16 8.02
CA LEU A 109 27.57 -19.50 8.17
C LEU A 109 28.59 -20.52 8.64
N HIS A 110 29.66 -20.67 7.88
CA HIS A 110 30.79 -21.50 8.23
C HIS A 110 32.04 -20.65 8.37
N MET A 111 32.66 -20.63 9.54
CA MET A 111 33.90 -19.91 9.80
C MET A 111 35.02 -20.91 10.13
N THR A 112 36.09 -20.84 9.39
CA THR A 112 37.32 -21.59 9.65
C THR A 112 38.43 -20.65 10.00
N GLN A 113 39.09 -20.84 11.11
CA GLN A 113 40.25 -20.09 11.54
C GLN A 113 41.43 -21.01 11.82
N ASN A 114 42.62 -20.61 11.36
CA ASN A 114 43.92 -21.15 11.74
C ASN A 114 44.78 -20.02 12.35
N LYS A 115 46.08 -20.28 12.57
CA LYS A 115 46.99 -19.31 13.16
C LYS A 115 47.21 -18.04 12.35
N THR A 116 46.96 -18.06 11.04
CA THR A 116 47.28 -16.95 10.11
C THR A 116 46.07 -16.35 9.44
N THR A 117 45.00 -17.13 9.19
CA THR A 117 43.85 -16.72 8.41
C THR A 117 42.53 -17.08 9.08
N THR A 118 41.52 -16.29 8.84
CA THR A 118 40.14 -16.59 9.14
C THR A 118 39.35 -16.51 7.84
N LEU A 119 38.57 -17.55 7.51
CA LEU A 119 37.65 -17.61 6.36
C LEU A 119 36.24 -17.67 6.89
N LEU A 120 35.34 -16.85 6.36
CA LEU A 120 33.89 -16.98 6.52
C LEU A 120 33.28 -17.32 5.15
N GLU A 121 32.50 -18.35 5.11
CA GLU A 121 31.73 -18.79 3.97
C GLU A 121 30.24 -18.67 4.34
N VAL A 122 29.44 -18.14 3.43
CA VAL A 122 27.99 -17.94 3.58
C VAL A 122 27.30 -18.81 2.55
N PHE A 123 26.47 -19.72 3.00
CA PHE A 123 25.69 -20.61 2.13
C PHE A 123 24.20 -20.32 2.27
N SER A 124 23.46 -20.62 1.21
CA SER A 124 21.99 -20.72 1.29
C SER A 124 21.55 -21.87 2.21
N GLU A 125 20.28 -21.89 2.61
CA GLU A 125 19.70 -23.03 3.34
C GLU A 125 19.87 -24.35 2.57
N GLY A 126 19.85 -24.32 1.24
CA GLY A 126 20.09 -25.48 0.36
C GLY A 126 21.57 -25.89 0.18
N GLY A 127 22.52 -25.19 0.81
CA GLY A 127 23.94 -25.51 0.79
C GLY A 127 24.72 -24.94 -0.39
N GLU A 128 24.15 -24.01 -1.18
CA GLU A 128 24.87 -23.28 -2.22
C GLU A 128 25.73 -22.17 -1.61
N LEU A 129 27.00 -22.07 -2.01
CA LEU A 129 27.88 -21.00 -1.57
C LEU A 129 27.47 -19.68 -2.22
N LEU A 130 27.03 -18.73 -1.40
CA LEU A 130 26.57 -17.41 -1.84
C LEU A 130 27.70 -16.37 -1.84
N ASP A 131 28.57 -16.41 -0.82
CA ASP A 131 29.68 -15.48 -0.69
C ASP A 131 30.74 -16.00 0.28
N SER A 132 31.95 -15.42 0.23
CA SER A 132 33.00 -15.71 1.18
C SER A 132 33.95 -14.53 1.39
N VAL A 133 34.51 -14.43 2.59
CA VAL A 133 35.53 -13.42 2.89
C VAL A 133 36.65 -14.01 3.72
N THR A 134 37.90 -13.68 3.35
CA THR A 134 39.08 -14.07 4.09
C THR A 134 39.69 -12.86 4.79
N GLY A 135 40.11 -13.05 6.02
CA GLY A 135 40.79 -12.04 6.84
C GLY A 135 42.01 -12.61 7.52
N ASN A 136 42.92 -11.76 8.01
CA ASN A 136 44.01 -12.17 8.86
C ASN A 136 43.54 -12.65 10.21
N ALA A 137 43.95 -13.80 10.65
CA ALA A 137 43.63 -14.29 11.99
C ALA A 137 44.16 -13.33 13.06
N LYS A 138 43.28 -13.07 14.03
CA LYS A 138 43.61 -12.16 15.16
C LYS A 138 44.22 -12.92 16.35
N GLY A 139 44.63 -14.17 16.14
CA GLY A 139 45.16 -15.08 17.15
C GLY A 139 44.09 -15.92 17.86
N ILE A 140 44.52 -16.99 18.47
CA ILE A 140 43.72 -17.91 19.26
C ILE A 140 43.93 -17.53 20.74
N ASN A 141 42.90 -17.27 21.48
CA ASN A 141 42.96 -16.82 22.88
C ASN A 141 42.21 -17.78 23.82
N SER A 142 42.14 -17.46 25.08
CA SER A 142 41.47 -18.29 26.11
C SER A 142 40.03 -17.93 26.34
N SER A 143 39.39 -17.08 25.49
CA SER A 143 38.01 -16.69 25.65
C SER A 143 37.03 -17.83 25.42
N GLU A 144 35.90 -17.73 26.07
CA GLU A 144 34.78 -18.68 25.90
C GLU A 144 33.92 -18.31 24.69
N CYS A 145 33.49 -19.27 23.91
CA CYS A 145 32.54 -19.08 22.83
C CYS A 145 31.15 -18.79 23.39
N GLN A 146 30.51 -17.76 22.81
CA GLN A 146 29.18 -17.30 23.23
C GLN A 146 28.27 -17.18 22.01
N ILE A 147 26.97 -17.40 22.20
CA ILE A 147 25.91 -17.25 21.20
C ILE A 147 25.07 -16.03 21.57
N PHE A 148 24.69 -15.21 20.59
CA PHE A 148 24.00 -13.93 20.68
C PHE A 148 24.83 -12.77 21.25
N THR A 149 26.08 -12.98 21.55
CA THR A 149 27.05 -11.95 21.92
C THR A 149 28.47 -12.50 21.81
N ILE A 150 29.44 -11.62 21.84
CA ILE A 150 30.86 -11.97 22.02
C ILE A 150 31.46 -11.35 23.26
N ASN A 151 30.67 -10.61 24.01
CA ASN A 151 31.10 -9.93 25.23
C ASN A 151 30.09 -10.18 26.36
N SER A 152 30.54 -10.57 27.51
CA SER A 152 29.72 -10.89 28.69
C SER A 152 28.87 -9.72 29.23
N SER A 153 28.71 -8.65 28.43
CA SER A 153 27.87 -7.47 28.75
C SER A 153 26.59 -7.53 27.90
N SER A 154 25.45 -7.42 28.56
CA SER A 154 24.12 -7.32 27.91
C SER A 154 23.98 -6.16 26.90
N ALA A 155 24.86 -5.18 26.94
CA ALA A 155 24.87 -4.05 26.01
C ALA A 155 25.25 -4.42 24.56
N TYR A 156 25.71 -5.65 24.33
CA TYR A 156 26.15 -6.11 23.01
C TYR A 156 25.38 -7.32 22.51
N THR A 157 24.21 -7.62 23.07
CA THR A 157 23.38 -8.75 22.64
C THR A 157 22.84 -8.51 21.22
N CYS A 158 22.87 -9.55 20.40
CA CYS A 158 22.38 -9.49 19.02
C CYS A 158 20.87 -9.82 18.95
N TYR A 159 20.06 -8.85 18.61
CA TYR A 159 18.63 -9.04 18.33
C TYR A 159 18.36 -9.30 16.85
N GLY A 160 17.20 -9.87 16.55
CA GLY A 160 16.72 -10.04 15.18
C GLY A 160 17.42 -11.17 14.43
N ILE A 161 17.83 -12.22 15.16
CA ILE A 161 18.42 -13.44 14.61
C ILE A 161 17.81 -14.64 15.34
N ARG A 162 17.34 -15.64 14.58
CA ARG A 162 17.01 -16.98 15.06
C ARG A 162 18.15 -17.92 14.75
N VAL A 163 18.52 -18.76 15.68
CA VAL A 163 19.55 -19.80 15.53
C VAL A 163 18.87 -21.17 15.51
N TYR A 164 19.12 -21.93 14.47
CA TYR A 164 18.54 -23.26 14.23
C TYR A 164 19.48 -24.38 14.65
N ASP A 165 20.78 -24.19 14.53
CA ASP A 165 21.84 -25.07 15.04
C ASP A 165 23.12 -24.27 15.26
N PHE A 166 24.02 -24.80 16.06
CA PHE A 166 25.34 -24.24 16.25
C PHE A 166 26.36 -25.31 16.62
N LYS A 167 27.44 -25.41 15.84
CA LYS A 167 28.50 -26.35 16.03
C LYS A 167 29.85 -25.68 16.29
N ILE A 168 30.61 -26.23 17.23
CA ILE A 168 31.99 -25.77 17.52
C ILE A 168 32.94 -26.96 17.33
N ILE A 169 33.92 -26.76 16.46
CA ILE A 169 34.96 -27.77 16.18
C ILE A 169 36.32 -27.16 16.50
N ILE A 170 37.14 -27.85 17.24
CA ILE A 170 38.50 -27.44 17.61
C ILE A 170 39.47 -28.56 17.24
N ASP A 171 40.45 -28.24 16.43
CA ASP A 171 41.46 -29.18 15.91
C ASP A 171 40.86 -30.47 15.31
N GLY A 172 39.70 -30.29 14.62
CA GLY A 172 38.97 -31.40 14.01
C GLY A 172 37.98 -32.14 14.92
N ASP A 173 38.03 -31.89 16.23
CA ASP A 173 37.11 -32.52 17.21
C ASP A 173 35.87 -31.66 17.41
N VAL A 174 34.66 -32.22 17.29
CA VAL A 174 33.41 -31.57 17.64
C VAL A 174 33.33 -31.40 19.16
N LYS A 175 33.40 -30.18 19.62
CA LYS A 175 33.33 -29.83 21.05
C LYS A 175 31.90 -29.52 21.50
N ARG A 176 31.06 -29.02 20.57
CA ARG A 176 29.64 -28.79 20.78
C ARG A 176 28.89 -29.05 19.47
N ASP A 177 27.72 -29.64 19.60
CA ASP A 177 26.73 -29.82 18.55
C ASP A 177 25.36 -29.49 19.15
N LEU A 178 24.99 -28.20 19.02
CA LEU A 178 23.94 -27.57 19.78
C LEU A 178 22.67 -27.46 18.96
N VAL A 179 21.55 -27.92 19.48
CA VAL A 179 20.21 -27.79 18.89
C VAL A 179 19.29 -27.03 19.84
N PRO A 180 18.35 -26.22 19.30
CA PRO A 180 17.38 -25.49 20.10
C PRO A 180 16.48 -26.42 20.92
N VAL A 181 16.27 -26.10 22.18
CA VAL A 181 15.39 -26.85 23.10
C VAL A 181 14.65 -25.92 24.04
N TYR A 182 13.57 -26.43 24.58
CA TYR A 182 12.89 -25.86 25.73
C TYR A 182 12.91 -26.86 26.90
N ASP A 183 13.41 -26.42 28.04
CA ASP A 183 13.42 -27.23 29.26
C ASP A 183 12.14 -26.98 30.05
N VAL A 184 11.26 -27.96 30.04
CA VAL A 184 9.97 -27.91 30.76
C VAL A 184 10.14 -27.91 32.26
N SER A 185 11.26 -28.45 32.79
CA SER A 185 11.52 -28.50 34.24
C SER A 185 12.00 -27.14 34.78
N GLN A 186 12.65 -26.32 33.94
CA GLN A 186 13.19 -25.02 34.35
C GLN A 186 12.40 -23.84 33.78
N GLY A 187 11.53 -24.09 32.78
CA GLY A 187 10.79 -23.06 32.13
C GLY A 187 11.66 -22.15 31.22
N LYS A 188 12.67 -22.70 30.57
CA LYS A 188 13.66 -21.94 29.86
C LYS A 188 13.92 -22.49 28.48
N ALA A 189 13.96 -21.59 27.49
CA ALA A 189 14.56 -21.90 26.22
C ALA A 189 16.09 -21.93 26.32
N GLY A 190 16.72 -22.78 25.54
CA GLY A 190 18.16 -22.93 25.50
C GLY A 190 18.61 -23.72 24.30
N MET A 191 19.85 -24.21 24.36
CA MET A 191 20.40 -25.13 23.38
C MET A 191 20.95 -26.36 24.06
N TYR A 192 20.59 -27.54 23.56
CA TYR A 192 21.11 -28.84 24.05
C TYR A 192 22.28 -29.26 23.18
N ASP A 193 23.33 -29.66 23.86
CA ASP A 193 24.56 -30.18 23.23
C ASP A 193 24.53 -31.73 23.21
N SER A 194 24.48 -32.29 22.00
CA SER A 194 24.52 -33.73 21.80
C SER A 194 25.87 -34.37 22.16
N VAL A 195 26.93 -33.58 22.26
CA VAL A 195 28.28 -34.06 22.60
C VAL A 195 28.49 -34.20 24.09
N SER A 196 28.08 -33.21 24.87
CA SER A 196 28.21 -33.20 26.32
C SER A 196 26.94 -33.64 27.06
N GLU A 197 25.86 -33.91 26.34
CA GLU A 197 24.53 -34.21 26.86
C GLU A 197 24.03 -33.18 27.89
N THR A 198 24.34 -31.92 27.65
CA THR A 198 24.05 -30.78 28.54
C THR A 198 23.24 -29.69 27.84
N ALA A 199 22.26 -29.14 28.55
CA ALA A 199 21.52 -27.96 28.07
C ALA A 199 22.14 -26.65 28.58
N PHE A 200 22.26 -25.69 27.72
CA PHE A 200 22.78 -24.34 27.96
C PHE A 200 21.66 -23.31 27.86
N TYR A 201 21.51 -22.48 28.88
CA TYR A 201 20.41 -21.51 28.99
C TYR A 201 20.94 -20.07 28.97
N ALA A 202 19.97 -19.12 28.95
CA ALA A 202 20.27 -17.70 28.99
C ALA A 202 21.16 -17.34 30.20
N TYR A 203 22.17 -16.53 29.90
CA TYR A 203 23.03 -15.85 30.85
C TYR A 203 22.79 -14.33 30.77
N GLY A 204 22.94 -13.62 31.90
CA GLY A 204 22.65 -12.19 31.98
C GLY A 204 21.19 -11.91 32.41
N SER A 205 20.75 -10.69 32.28
CA SER A 205 19.42 -10.23 32.71
C SER A 205 18.30 -10.42 31.67
N GLY A 206 18.64 -10.87 30.47
CA GLY A 206 17.69 -11.10 29.39
C GLY A 206 17.26 -12.56 29.30
N GLN A 207 16.39 -12.84 28.33
CA GLN A 207 15.83 -14.19 28.08
C GLN A 207 16.25 -14.70 26.70
N ILE A 208 16.22 -16.02 26.56
CA ILE A 208 16.18 -16.72 25.27
C ILE A 208 14.77 -17.25 25.10
N VAL A 209 14.21 -17.14 23.92
CA VAL A 209 12.91 -17.66 23.54
C VAL A 209 13.04 -18.66 22.40
N CYS A 210 12.08 -19.56 22.28
CA CYS A 210 12.04 -20.56 21.20
C CYS A 210 10.58 -20.80 20.78
N ASP A 211 10.39 -21.61 19.75
CA ASP A 211 9.07 -21.99 19.23
C ASP A 211 8.54 -23.33 19.78
N ALA A 212 9.22 -23.97 20.71
CA ALA A 212 8.81 -25.28 21.25
C ALA A 212 7.44 -25.29 21.92
N PHE A 213 6.94 -24.12 22.36
CA PHE A 213 5.60 -23.95 22.93
C PHE A 213 4.76 -22.97 22.14
N ARG A 214 4.63 -23.20 20.85
CA ARG A 214 3.66 -22.48 20.06
C ARG A 214 2.31 -23.15 20.20
N PHE A 215 1.43 -22.51 20.95
CA PHE A 215 0.05 -22.97 21.05
C PHE A 215 -0.66 -22.68 19.75
N GLN A 216 -1.52 -23.59 19.32
CA GLN A 216 -2.46 -23.38 18.22
C GLN A 216 -3.87 -23.76 18.64
N TYR A 217 -4.84 -23.11 18.03
CA TYR A 217 -6.25 -23.45 18.10
C TYR A 217 -6.71 -23.85 16.69
N GLY A 218 -7.56 -24.89 16.60
CA GLY A 218 -8.05 -25.37 15.33
C GLY A 218 -7.00 -26.06 14.45
N SER A 219 -7.31 -26.23 13.18
CA SER A 219 -6.46 -26.93 12.21
C SER A 219 -6.71 -26.45 10.77
N GLY A 220 -5.85 -26.88 9.84
CA GLY A 220 -5.98 -26.53 8.43
C GLY A 220 -5.93 -25.04 8.18
N ASP A 221 -6.79 -24.55 7.29
CA ASP A 221 -6.80 -23.15 6.83
C ASP A 221 -7.31 -22.16 7.88
N THR A 222 -7.98 -22.63 8.93
CA THR A 222 -8.51 -21.79 10.01
C THR A 222 -7.70 -21.87 11.30
N LYS A 223 -6.54 -22.53 11.29
CA LYS A 223 -5.70 -22.58 12.48
C LYS A 223 -5.31 -21.18 12.96
N ILE A 224 -5.21 -21.03 14.26
CA ILE A 224 -4.75 -19.80 14.93
C ILE A 224 -3.53 -20.16 15.76
N LEU A 225 -2.45 -19.43 15.57
CA LEU A 225 -1.20 -19.64 16.28
C LEU A 225 -1.01 -18.60 17.38
N CYS A 226 -0.40 -19.03 18.48
CA CYS A 226 0.08 -18.10 19.50
C CYS A 226 1.33 -17.37 18.98
N ASP A 227 1.23 -16.07 18.79
CA ASP A 227 2.33 -15.23 18.35
C ASP A 227 2.74 -14.25 19.47
N GLU A 228 4.03 -14.26 19.81
CA GLU A 228 4.59 -13.39 20.86
C GLU A 228 3.85 -13.50 22.21
N GLY A 229 3.40 -14.73 22.55
CA GLY A 229 2.69 -15.00 23.79
C GLY A 229 1.24 -14.54 23.80
N CYS A 230 0.63 -14.23 22.64
CA CYS A 230 -0.80 -13.94 22.55
C CYS A 230 -1.48 -14.73 21.43
N MET A 231 -2.66 -15.26 21.68
CA MET A 231 -3.56 -15.82 20.68
C MET A 231 -4.69 -14.84 20.42
N TYR A 232 -4.82 -14.46 19.18
CA TYR A 232 -5.83 -13.53 18.72
C TYR A 232 -6.95 -14.29 18.04
N PHE A 233 -8.14 -14.29 18.64
CA PHE A 233 -9.30 -15.01 18.14
C PHE A 233 -10.19 -14.09 17.31
N PRO A 234 -10.67 -14.53 16.14
CA PRO A 234 -11.65 -13.79 15.37
C PRO A 234 -13.05 -13.84 15.97
N ALA A 235 -13.92 -12.97 15.49
CA ALA A 235 -15.28 -12.84 16.02
C ALA A 235 -16.14 -14.11 15.97
N HIS A 236 -15.92 -14.99 14.98
CA HIS A 236 -16.67 -16.23 14.80
C HIS A 236 -16.27 -17.37 15.75
N VAL A 237 -15.14 -17.26 16.43
CA VAL A 237 -14.70 -18.28 17.42
C VAL A 237 -15.33 -17.99 18.76
N SER A 238 -16.05 -18.99 19.31
CA SER A 238 -16.60 -18.90 20.65
C SER A 238 -15.52 -19.11 21.70
N PHE A 239 -15.53 -18.30 22.74
CA PHE A 239 -14.69 -18.50 23.90
C PHE A 239 -15.24 -19.54 24.90
N SER A 240 -16.47 -20.01 24.72
CA SER A 240 -17.07 -21.00 25.62
C SER A 240 -16.38 -22.37 25.56
N ASP A 241 -15.74 -22.69 24.44
CA ASP A 241 -15.06 -23.97 24.24
C ASP A 241 -13.74 -23.77 23.50
N LEU A 242 -12.62 -23.95 24.16
CA LEU A 242 -11.29 -24.00 23.58
C LEU A 242 -10.71 -25.43 23.54
N SER A 243 -11.58 -26.46 23.39
CA SER A 243 -11.16 -27.86 23.29
C SER A 243 -10.17 -28.14 22.15
N GLU A 244 -10.15 -27.31 21.13
CA GLU A 244 -9.19 -27.40 20.01
C GLU A 244 -7.82 -26.77 20.30
N LEU A 245 -7.60 -26.25 21.51
CA LEU A 245 -6.30 -25.73 21.92
C LEU A 245 -5.28 -26.84 22.07
N ARG A 246 -4.15 -26.74 21.40
CA ARG A 246 -3.06 -27.73 21.42
C ARG A 246 -1.70 -27.10 21.18
N LEU A 247 -0.64 -27.85 21.34
CA LEU A 247 0.69 -27.45 20.87
C LEU A 247 0.84 -27.70 19.35
N ASP A 248 1.48 -26.77 18.66
CA ASP A 248 1.75 -26.87 17.21
C ASP A 248 2.60 -28.11 16.88
N ALA A 249 3.51 -28.51 17.78
CA ALA A 249 4.36 -29.70 17.64
C ALA A 249 3.63 -31.03 17.80
N GLY A 250 2.31 -31.06 17.98
CA GLY A 250 1.53 -32.29 18.11
C GLY A 250 1.72 -33.03 19.45
N THR A 251 2.43 -32.45 20.42
CA THR A 251 2.68 -33.04 21.73
C THR A 251 1.50 -32.78 22.66
N THR A 252 0.94 -33.83 23.25
CA THR A 252 -0.06 -33.71 24.32
C THR A 252 0.63 -33.29 25.61
N LEU A 253 0.41 -32.07 26.06
CA LEU A 253 0.81 -31.64 27.40
C LEU A 253 -0.37 -31.69 28.33
N SER A 254 -0.14 -32.29 29.50
CA SER A 254 -1.05 -32.17 30.65
C SER A 254 -0.56 -31.09 31.59
N GLY A 255 -1.46 -30.25 32.09
CA GLY A 255 -1.16 -29.22 33.06
C GLY A 255 -2.38 -28.91 33.92
N THR A 256 -2.29 -27.92 34.75
CA THR A 256 -3.43 -27.34 35.48
C THR A 256 -3.52 -25.85 35.23
N MET A 257 -4.74 -25.34 35.05
CA MET A 257 -5.05 -23.93 34.99
C MET A 257 -6.05 -23.59 36.08
N GLU A 258 -5.72 -22.64 36.94
CA GLU A 258 -6.54 -22.30 38.13
C GLU A 258 -6.96 -23.56 38.94
N GLY A 259 -6.04 -24.54 39.09
CA GLY A 259 -6.28 -25.78 39.80
C GLY A 259 -7.08 -26.85 39.05
N ARG A 260 -7.47 -26.63 37.81
CA ARG A 260 -8.21 -27.57 36.96
C ARG A 260 -7.26 -28.30 36.04
N SER A 261 -7.40 -29.62 35.94
CA SER A 261 -6.57 -30.47 35.08
C SER A 261 -6.90 -30.16 33.61
N LEU A 262 -5.86 -29.91 32.84
CA LEU A 262 -5.90 -29.69 31.39
C LEU A 262 -5.20 -30.82 30.68
N ALA A 263 -5.92 -31.47 29.77
CA ALA A 263 -5.32 -32.33 28.77
C ALA A 263 -5.60 -31.70 27.41
N PHE A 264 -4.63 -30.93 26.91
CA PHE A 264 -4.78 -30.20 25.66
C PHE A 264 -5.11 -31.15 24.50
N GLY A 265 -6.20 -30.84 23.78
CA GLY A 265 -6.68 -31.60 22.64
C GLY A 265 -7.58 -32.79 22.99
N THR A 266 -7.87 -33.05 24.26
CA THR A 266 -8.72 -34.20 24.68
C THR A 266 -9.87 -33.82 25.62
N VAL A 267 -9.80 -32.69 26.29
CA VAL A 267 -10.87 -32.21 27.21
C VAL A 267 -11.30 -30.81 26.83
N PRO A 268 -12.60 -30.53 26.64
CA PRO A 268 -13.12 -29.20 26.46
C PRO A 268 -12.68 -28.27 27.59
N LEU A 269 -12.20 -27.12 27.24
CA LEU A 269 -11.81 -26.07 28.15
C LEU A 269 -12.90 -25.02 28.15
N ASP A 270 -13.80 -25.08 29.12
CA ASP A 270 -14.81 -24.05 29.28
C ASP A 270 -14.18 -22.81 29.90
N MET A 271 -13.93 -21.80 29.04
CA MET A 271 -13.31 -20.53 29.43
C MET A 271 -14.27 -19.68 30.25
N HIS A 272 -15.58 -19.86 30.05
CA HIS A 272 -16.60 -19.17 30.84
C HIS A 272 -16.55 -19.58 32.32
N GLU A 273 -16.31 -20.86 32.60
CA GLU A 273 -16.12 -21.32 33.98
C GLU A 273 -14.84 -20.77 34.65
N ILE A 274 -13.83 -20.36 33.83
CA ILE A 274 -12.54 -19.88 34.32
C ILE A 274 -12.55 -18.36 34.54
N PHE A 275 -13.05 -17.62 33.56
CA PHE A 275 -13.00 -16.14 33.51
C PHE A 275 -14.37 -15.48 33.70
N GLY A 276 -15.49 -16.24 33.72
CA GLY A 276 -16.83 -15.68 33.63
C GLY A 276 -17.15 -15.19 32.23
N GLU A 277 -17.96 -14.14 32.11
CA GLU A 277 -18.21 -13.51 30.84
C GLU A 277 -16.96 -12.81 30.33
N MET A 278 -16.59 -13.12 29.10
CA MET A 278 -15.38 -12.61 28.48
C MET A 278 -15.74 -11.54 27.43
N GLU A 279 -15.26 -10.33 27.64
CA GLU A 279 -15.53 -9.20 26.75
C GLU A 279 -14.60 -9.20 25.53
N PRO A 280 -15.12 -8.90 24.31
CA PRO A 280 -14.30 -8.70 23.12
C PRO A 280 -13.29 -7.56 23.32
N GLY A 281 -12.10 -7.70 22.73
CA GLY A 281 -11.01 -6.72 22.85
C GLY A 281 -10.22 -6.78 24.16
N VAL A 282 -10.73 -7.48 25.17
CA VAL A 282 -10.03 -7.63 26.46
C VAL A 282 -8.99 -8.74 26.39
N LYS A 283 -7.85 -8.51 27.03
CA LYS A 283 -6.73 -9.47 27.12
C LYS A 283 -6.87 -10.28 28.39
N TYR A 284 -6.93 -11.60 28.26
CA TYR A 284 -7.04 -12.56 29.38
C TYR A 284 -5.75 -13.35 29.50
N ASP A 285 -5.26 -13.48 30.74
CA ASP A 285 -4.01 -14.16 31.05
C ASP A 285 -4.28 -15.64 31.34
N LEU A 286 -3.72 -16.54 30.57
CA LEU A 286 -3.78 -17.98 30.73
C LEU A 286 -2.50 -18.47 31.40
N LYS A 287 -2.63 -18.96 32.63
CA LYS A 287 -1.54 -19.52 33.42
C LYS A 287 -1.69 -21.03 33.50
N ILE A 288 -0.72 -21.73 32.93
CA ILE A 288 -0.72 -23.20 32.93
C ILE A 288 0.41 -23.71 33.81
N ASP A 289 0.05 -24.42 34.86
CA ASP A 289 0.99 -25.09 35.74
C ASP A 289 1.18 -26.56 35.31
N TYR A 290 2.42 -26.96 35.11
CA TYR A 290 2.79 -28.33 34.74
C TYR A 290 3.22 -29.16 35.95
N PRO A 291 3.08 -30.51 35.90
CA PRO A 291 3.49 -31.39 37.00
C PRO A 291 4.96 -31.23 37.41
N SER A 292 5.82 -30.75 36.53
CA SER A 292 7.22 -30.42 36.79
C SER A 292 7.42 -29.19 37.70
N GLY A 293 6.36 -28.47 38.07
CA GLY A 293 6.44 -27.18 38.76
C GLY A 293 6.69 -25.97 37.85
N PHE A 294 6.70 -26.21 36.57
CA PHE A 294 6.83 -25.15 35.55
C PHE A 294 5.49 -24.47 35.29
N ARG A 295 5.53 -23.20 34.91
CA ARG A 295 4.36 -22.42 34.52
C ARG A 295 4.61 -21.69 33.19
N THR A 296 3.69 -21.84 32.24
CA THR A 296 3.62 -20.97 31.07
C THR A 296 2.52 -19.94 31.23
N ASN A 297 2.77 -18.74 30.70
CA ASN A 297 1.76 -17.72 30.60
C ASN A 297 1.64 -17.34 29.12
N PHE A 298 0.42 -17.33 28.63
CA PHE A 298 0.11 -16.71 27.36
C PHE A 298 -1.25 -15.99 27.47
N PHE A 299 -1.50 -15.10 26.54
CA PHE A 299 -2.70 -14.28 26.56
C PHE A 299 -3.64 -14.69 25.43
N ILE A 300 -4.92 -14.53 25.68
CA ILE A 300 -5.94 -14.64 24.66
C ILE A 300 -6.73 -13.35 24.59
N ALA A 301 -7.14 -12.97 23.37
CA ALA A 301 -8.04 -11.87 23.12
C ALA A 301 -8.92 -12.20 21.92
N ARG A 302 -10.16 -11.74 21.87
CA ARG A 302 -11.10 -12.00 20.79
C ARG A 302 -11.59 -10.70 20.14
N SER A 303 -11.63 -10.69 18.81
CA SER A 303 -12.27 -9.67 18.01
C SER A 303 -13.80 -9.81 18.03
N GLU A 304 -14.48 -8.78 17.51
CA GLU A 304 -15.94 -8.77 17.38
C GLU A 304 -16.35 -7.99 16.12
N ASN A 305 -17.52 -8.26 15.60
CA ASN A 305 -18.23 -7.52 14.57
C ASN A 305 -17.60 -7.49 13.17
N ILE A 306 -16.39 -7.98 12.97
CA ILE A 306 -15.74 -8.01 11.66
C ILE A 306 -15.39 -9.43 11.22
N ALA A 307 -15.30 -9.63 9.91
CA ALA A 307 -14.93 -10.92 9.35
C ALA A 307 -13.43 -11.23 9.57
N ALA A 308 -13.11 -12.52 9.65
CA ALA A 308 -11.73 -12.98 9.55
C ALA A 308 -11.40 -13.37 8.10
N LEU A 309 -10.25 -12.97 7.62
CA LEU A 309 -9.68 -13.40 6.35
C LEU A 309 -8.43 -14.24 6.64
N TYR A 310 -8.53 -15.53 6.37
CA TYR A 310 -7.41 -16.45 6.44
C TYR A 310 -6.76 -16.60 5.09
N VAL A 311 -5.45 -16.56 5.04
CA VAL A 311 -4.66 -16.82 3.83
C VAL A 311 -3.62 -17.88 4.16
N THR A 312 -3.68 -19.01 3.48
CA THR A 312 -2.69 -20.08 3.56
C THR A 312 -1.81 -20.02 2.33
N LEU A 313 -0.51 -19.88 2.52
CA LEU A 313 0.49 -19.86 1.44
C LEU A 313 0.94 -21.29 1.14
N ASP A 314 1.12 -21.63 -0.14
CA ASP A 314 1.48 -22.98 -0.56
C ASP A 314 2.92 -23.33 -0.17
N ASP A 315 3.90 -22.58 -0.70
CA ASP A 315 5.33 -22.95 -0.62
C ASP A 315 6.18 -21.93 0.16
N HIS A 316 5.55 -20.89 0.71
CA HIS A 316 6.27 -19.80 1.34
C HIS A 316 5.68 -19.44 2.69
N ASP A 317 6.47 -18.74 3.49
CA ASP A 317 6.04 -18.13 4.73
C ASP A 317 5.83 -16.61 4.59
N ILE A 318 5.36 -15.98 5.65
CA ILE A 318 5.14 -14.53 5.67
C ILE A 318 6.45 -13.74 5.58
N ALA A 319 7.56 -14.30 6.06
CA ALA A 319 8.86 -13.66 6.01
C ALA A 319 9.33 -13.53 4.56
N TYR A 320 9.07 -14.53 3.72
CA TYR A 320 9.33 -14.44 2.28
C TYR A 320 8.58 -13.27 1.65
N LEU A 321 7.27 -13.14 1.89
CA LEU A 321 6.48 -12.03 1.34
C LEU A 321 6.97 -10.66 1.83
N ASN A 322 7.39 -10.58 3.10
CA ASN A 322 7.80 -9.32 3.71
C ASN A 322 9.22 -8.87 3.31
N ARG A 323 10.03 -9.74 2.72
CA ARG A 323 11.39 -9.39 2.25
C ARG A 323 11.37 -8.37 1.12
N SER A 324 10.43 -8.52 0.18
CA SER A 324 10.35 -7.66 -0.99
C SER A 324 8.91 -7.50 -1.46
N LYS A 325 8.56 -6.29 -1.87
CA LYS A 325 7.27 -6.00 -2.53
C LYS A 325 7.08 -6.84 -3.80
N LYS A 326 8.17 -7.28 -4.43
CA LYS A 326 8.18 -8.10 -5.65
C LYS A 326 7.98 -9.59 -5.40
N ASN A 327 8.18 -10.06 -4.16
CA ASN A 327 7.98 -11.45 -3.82
C ASN A 327 6.48 -11.81 -3.91
N GLU A 328 6.21 -12.92 -4.58
CA GLU A 328 4.87 -13.40 -4.87
C GLU A 328 4.71 -14.83 -4.39
N ALA A 329 3.53 -15.16 -3.86
CA ALA A 329 3.18 -16.51 -3.48
C ALA A 329 1.79 -16.86 -4.02
N THR A 330 1.54 -18.15 -4.18
CA THR A 330 0.21 -18.74 -4.38
C THR A 330 -0.37 -19.24 -3.07
N GLY A 331 -1.62 -19.68 -3.07
CA GLY A 331 -2.22 -20.22 -1.87
C GLY A 331 -3.74 -20.27 -1.93
N ALA A 332 -4.34 -20.27 -0.75
CA ALA A 332 -5.79 -20.24 -0.59
C ALA A 332 -6.22 -19.11 0.35
N ALA A 333 -7.43 -18.59 0.15
CA ALA A 333 -8.05 -17.62 1.04
C ALA A 333 -9.42 -18.12 1.50
N LEU A 334 -9.76 -17.86 2.75
CA LEU A 334 -11.03 -18.22 3.36
C LEU A 334 -11.50 -17.04 4.20
N LYS A 335 -12.66 -16.47 3.87
CA LYS A 335 -13.28 -15.44 4.67
C LYS A 335 -14.43 -16.02 5.49
N ILE A 336 -14.45 -15.75 6.80
CA ILE A 336 -15.51 -16.18 7.72
C ILE A 336 -16.08 -14.93 8.40
N LYS A 337 -17.38 -14.76 8.31
CA LYS A 337 -18.12 -13.68 8.98
C LYS A 337 -18.29 -13.96 10.48
N PRO A 338 -18.66 -12.95 11.30
CA PRO A 338 -18.92 -13.14 12.74
C PRO A 338 -19.99 -14.21 13.05
N ASP A 339 -20.96 -14.37 12.17
CA ASP A 339 -22.01 -15.40 12.28
C ASP A 339 -21.59 -16.81 11.86
N GLY A 340 -20.31 -17.00 11.50
CA GLY A 340 -19.77 -18.26 11.01
C GLY A 340 -19.97 -18.52 9.51
N THR A 341 -20.66 -17.63 8.78
CA THR A 341 -20.84 -17.77 7.33
C THR A 341 -19.50 -17.69 6.61
N SER A 342 -19.21 -18.71 5.81
CA SER A 342 -17.93 -18.87 5.13
C SER A 342 -18.04 -18.58 3.62
N SER A 343 -16.97 -17.99 3.05
CA SER A 343 -16.82 -17.88 1.59
C SER A 343 -16.58 -19.23 0.91
N GLY A 344 -16.27 -20.29 1.64
CA GLY A 344 -15.55 -21.44 1.13
C GLY A 344 -14.09 -21.09 0.77
N LEU A 345 -13.31 -22.13 0.49
CA LEU A 345 -11.88 -21.97 0.16
C LEU A 345 -11.73 -21.43 -1.25
N LEU A 346 -11.07 -20.29 -1.38
CA LEU A 346 -10.83 -19.59 -2.65
C LEU A 346 -9.36 -19.73 -3.05
N GLN A 347 -9.10 -20.14 -4.27
CA GLN A 347 -7.73 -20.25 -4.78
C GLN A 347 -7.13 -18.86 -5.04
N VAL A 348 -5.97 -18.59 -4.47
CA VAL A 348 -5.19 -17.37 -4.63
C VAL A 348 -4.11 -17.59 -5.68
N LYS A 349 -4.31 -16.98 -6.86
CA LYS A 349 -3.31 -16.98 -7.94
C LYS A 349 -2.04 -16.25 -7.53
N LYS A 350 -2.19 -15.18 -6.72
CA LYS A 350 -1.07 -14.32 -6.34
C LYS A 350 -1.40 -13.54 -5.10
N ILE A 351 -0.51 -13.58 -4.13
CA ILE A 351 -0.39 -12.60 -3.06
C ILE A 351 1.00 -11.99 -3.09
N ALA A 352 1.10 -10.67 -2.96
CA ALA A 352 2.37 -9.94 -2.96
C ALA A 352 2.25 -8.63 -2.19
N GLY A 353 3.36 -8.01 -1.88
CA GLY A 353 3.40 -6.67 -1.30
C GLY A 353 2.78 -5.61 -2.22
N ARG A 354 2.27 -4.51 -1.62
CA ARG A 354 1.71 -3.36 -2.35
C ARG A 354 2.06 -2.03 -1.68
N GLY A 355 1.79 -0.95 -2.43
CA GLY A 355 2.00 0.42 -1.97
C GLY A 355 3.45 0.87 -2.08
N ASN A 356 3.67 2.15 -1.92
CA ASN A 356 4.99 2.79 -1.95
C ASN A 356 5.39 3.20 -0.52
N ALA A 357 4.97 4.35 -0.05
CA ALA A 357 5.19 4.80 1.33
C ALA A 357 4.61 3.79 2.34
N THR A 358 3.41 3.25 2.06
CA THR A 358 2.77 2.25 2.92
C THR A 358 3.59 0.97 3.06
N TRP A 359 4.28 0.52 2.00
CA TRP A 359 5.20 -0.63 2.10
C TRP A 359 6.45 -0.30 2.91
N THR A 360 7.07 0.85 2.61
CA THR A 360 8.36 1.23 3.19
C THR A 360 8.25 1.53 4.69
N TYR A 361 7.20 2.25 5.10
CA TYR A 361 7.08 2.77 6.47
C TYR A 361 6.12 1.99 7.38
N SER A 362 5.54 0.89 6.92
CA SER A 362 4.59 0.09 7.72
C SER A 362 5.22 -0.84 8.76
N GLY A 363 6.55 -0.87 8.88
CA GLY A 363 7.22 -1.85 9.74
C GLY A 363 6.92 -3.28 9.28
N ASP A 364 6.64 -4.18 10.21
CA ASP A 364 6.36 -5.61 9.93
C ASP A 364 4.87 -5.88 9.59
N LYS A 365 4.01 -4.89 9.76
CA LYS A 365 2.60 -4.97 9.35
C LYS A 365 2.43 -4.50 7.91
N LYS A 366 2.84 -5.30 6.94
CA LYS A 366 2.89 -4.96 5.52
C LYS A 366 1.50 -4.96 4.86
N PRO A 367 1.26 -4.08 3.88
CA PRO A 367 0.09 -4.14 3.01
C PRO A 367 0.29 -5.14 1.87
N TYR A 368 -0.79 -5.80 1.44
CA TYR A 368 -0.74 -6.82 0.38
C TYR A 368 -1.73 -6.56 -0.75
N LYS A 369 -1.48 -7.14 -1.91
CA LYS A 369 -2.44 -7.33 -3.00
C LYS A 369 -2.75 -8.82 -3.13
N ILE A 370 -4.02 -9.15 -3.34
CA ILE A 370 -4.48 -10.53 -3.57
C ILE A 370 -5.19 -10.60 -4.92
N ASN A 371 -4.79 -11.55 -5.76
CA ASN A 371 -5.49 -11.91 -6.97
C ASN A 371 -6.04 -13.33 -6.83
N LEU A 372 -7.34 -13.50 -6.99
CA LEU A 372 -8.00 -14.81 -7.00
C LEU A 372 -7.92 -15.44 -8.40
N ASN A 373 -7.98 -16.76 -8.46
CA ASN A 373 -8.10 -17.48 -9.73
C ASN A 373 -9.42 -17.15 -10.42
N GLU A 374 -10.52 -17.13 -9.66
CA GLU A 374 -11.86 -16.85 -10.16
C GLU A 374 -12.46 -15.59 -9.53
N LYS A 375 -13.39 -14.94 -10.23
CA LYS A 375 -14.14 -13.80 -9.69
C LYS A 375 -15.03 -14.25 -8.54
N TYR A 376 -14.90 -13.64 -7.39
CA TYR A 376 -15.71 -13.88 -6.20
C TYR A 376 -16.16 -12.57 -5.54
N ALA A 377 -17.35 -12.57 -4.91
CA ALA A 377 -17.86 -11.46 -4.11
C ALA A 377 -17.26 -11.52 -2.70
N LEU A 378 -15.95 -11.21 -2.58
CA LEU A 378 -15.23 -11.32 -1.30
C LEU A 378 -15.66 -10.22 -0.32
N ILE A 379 -16.09 -9.08 -0.82
CA ILE A 379 -16.67 -7.96 -0.04
C ILE A 379 -18.18 -8.02 -0.18
N GLU A 380 -18.90 -7.86 0.93
CA GLU A 380 -20.35 -7.95 0.95
C GLU A 380 -21.02 -6.82 0.16
N GLY A 381 -22.07 -7.14 -0.57
CA GLY A 381 -22.80 -6.15 -1.39
C GLY A 381 -22.08 -5.69 -2.65
N VAL A 382 -20.85 -6.17 -2.90
CA VAL A 382 -20.01 -5.74 -4.02
C VAL A 382 -19.99 -6.80 -5.12
N ALA A 383 -19.90 -6.36 -6.38
CA ALA A 383 -19.80 -7.24 -7.52
C ALA A 383 -18.55 -8.13 -7.47
N LYS A 384 -18.64 -9.36 -8.02
CA LYS A 384 -17.51 -10.30 -8.05
C LYS A 384 -16.25 -9.70 -8.67
N SER A 385 -15.11 -9.84 -8.00
CA SER A 385 -13.78 -9.41 -8.45
C SER A 385 -12.75 -10.53 -8.31
N LYS A 386 -11.63 -10.38 -9.03
CA LYS A 386 -10.42 -11.20 -8.80
C LYS A 386 -9.35 -10.43 -8.02
N LYS A 387 -9.38 -9.09 -8.02
CA LYS A 387 -8.27 -8.24 -7.56
C LYS A 387 -8.66 -7.44 -6.33
N PHE A 388 -7.96 -7.67 -5.24
CA PHE A 388 -8.18 -6.98 -3.96
C PHE A 388 -6.88 -6.42 -3.39
N ALA A 389 -7.01 -5.42 -2.53
CA ALA A 389 -5.94 -4.86 -1.72
C ALA A 389 -6.25 -5.06 -0.24
N LEU A 390 -5.24 -5.35 0.55
CA LEU A 390 -5.24 -5.38 2.00
C LEU A 390 -4.41 -4.21 2.50
N LEU A 391 -5.06 -3.16 2.95
CA LEU A 391 -4.40 -1.98 3.49
C LEU A 391 -4.08 -2.22 4.96
N SER A 392 -2.80 -2.06 5.32
CA SER A 392 -2.33 -2.39 6.67
C SER A 392 -2.73 -1.37 7.75
N LEU A 393 -3.09 -0.14 7.35
CA LEU A 393 -3.48 0.94 8.26
C LEU A 393 -2.42 1.20 9.36
N ASN A 394 -1.13 1.06 9.07
CA ASN A 394 -0.03 1.11 10.05
C ASN A 394 1.08 2.09 9.69
N LEU A 395 0.75 3.27 9.24
CA LEU A 395 1.74 4.29 8.96
C LEU A 395 1.97 5.20 10.17
N GLN A 396 3.23 5.39 10.56
CA GLN A 396 3.57 5.92 11.89
C GLN A 396 3.23 7.39 12.14
N ASP A 397 3.21 8.31 11.18
CA ASP A 397 3.31 9.73 11.55
C ASP A 397 2.17 10.68 11.19
N ARG A 398 1.12 10.31 10.48
CA ARG A 398 0.04 11.28 10.13
C ARG A 398 -1.28 10.63 9.74
N LYS A 399 -1.54 9.39 10.10
CA LYS A 399 -2.37 8.52 9.30
C LYS A 399 -3.47 7.90 10.11
N ASP A 400 -4.49 7.50 9.42
CA ASP A 400 -5.63 6.85 10.00
C ASP A 400 -5.35 5.36 10.23
N ARG A 401 -4.99 5.00 11.45
CA ARG A 401 -4.86 3.59 11.85
C ARG A 401 -6.21 2.93 12.12
N SER A 402 -7.29 3.74 12.17
CA SER A 402 -8.65 3.23 12.35
C SER A 402 -9.32 2.84 11.02
N GLY A 403 -8.86 3.36 9.89
CA GLY A 403 -9.48 3.22 8.57
C GLY A 403 -10.75 4.05 8.38
N LEU A 404 -11.11 4.89 9.33
CA LEU A 404 -12.33 5.68 9.26
C LEU A 404 -12.28 6.78 8.21
N LYS A 405 -11.12 7.37 7.92
CA LYS A 405 -11.02 8.39 6.87
C LYS A 405 -11.35 7.80 5.50
N GLU A 406 -10.81 6.61 5.22
CA GLU A 406 -11.12 5.87 4.00
C GLU A 406 -12.62 5.54 3.93
N TRP A 407 -13.19 5.03 5.02
CA TRP A 407 -14.61 4.73 5.09
C TRP A 407 -15.48 5.99 4.89
N ILE A 408 -15.19 7.09 5.57
CA ILE A 408 -15.92 8.37 5.43
C ILE A 408 -15.84 8.88 3.98
N ALA A 409 -14.68 8.80 3.35
CA ALA A 409 -14.51 9.19 1.96
C ALA A 409 -15.44 8.42 1.03
N HIS A 410 -15.54 7.11 1.22
CA HIS A 410 -16.39 6.25 0.40
C HIS A 410 -17.88 6.50 0.64
N GLU A 411 -18.29 6.71 1.90
CA GLU A 411 -19.68 7.09 2.23
C GLU A 411 -20.11 8.41 1.57
N LEU A 412 -19.22 9.38 1.55
CA LEU A 412 -19.47 10.67 0.88
C LEU A 412 -19.45 10.54 -0.64
N ALA A 413 -18.58 9.72 -1.21
CA ALA A 413 -18.51 9.45 -2.65
C ALA A 413 -19.80 8.77 -3.15
N ASP A 414 -20.31 7.77 -2.41
CA ASP A 414 -21.56 7.10 -2.72
C ASP A 414 -22.73 8.06 -2.68
N ALA A 415 -22.80 8.92 -1.67
CA ALA A 415 -23.87 9.92 -1.53
C ALA A 415 -23.89 10.95 -2.66
N MET A 416 -22.71 11.24 -3.26
CA MET A 416 -22.60 12.11 -4.44
C MET A 416 -22.89 11.37 -5.76
N GLY A 417 -23.11 10.06 -5.72
CA GLY A 417 -23.37 9.23 -6.90
C GLY A 417 -22.20 9.22 -7.87
N MET A 418 -20.98 8.91 -7.39
CA MET A 418 -19.84 8.61 -8.26
C MET A 418 -20.11 7.31 -9.04
N ASN A 419 -19.61 7.21 -10.28
CA ASN A 419 -19.91 6.06 -11.15
C ASN A 419 -19.26 4.77 -10.65
N PHE A 420 -18.07 4.89 -10.07
CA PHE A 420 -17.38 3.79 -9.45
C PHE A 420 -16.74 4.20 -8.12
N ASN A 421 -17.19 3.57 -7.06
CA ASN A 421 -16.63 3.67 -5.73
C ASN A 421 -16.15 2.27 -5.29
N PRO A 422 -14.83 2.03 -5.12
CA PRO A 422 -14.32 0.69 -4.80
C PRO A 422 -14.88 0.18 -3.47
N GLY A 423 -15.49 -0.98 -3.49
CA GLY A 423 -16.01 -1.61 -2.28
C GLY A 423 -14.93 -1.91 -1.25
N MET A 424 -15.28 -1.85 0.03
CA MET A 424 -14.37 -2.11 1.13
C MET A 424 -15.05 -2.82 2.31
N GLU A 425 -14.24 -3.53 3.09
CA GLU A 425 -14.69 -4.21 4.31
C GLU A 425 -13.52 -4.31 5.29
N PHE A 426 -13.77 -4.12 6.57
CA PHE A 426 -12.75 -4.33 7.61
C PHE A 426 -12.64 -5.82 7.94
N VAL A 427 -11.42 -6.31 8.07
CA VAL A 427 -11.16 -7.72 8.36
C VAL A 427 -10.00 -7.88 9.35
N ASP A 428 -10.08 -8.95 10.15
CA ASP A 428 -8.93 -9.51 10.86
C ASP A 428 -8.17 -10.45 9.91
N LEU A 429 -6.91 -10.14 9.63
CA LEU A 429 -6.09 -10.92 8.71
C LEU A 429 -5.24 -11.96 9.43
N TYR A 430 -5.31 -13.20 8.96
CA TYR A 430 -4.44 -14.30 9.36
C TYR A 430 -3.68 -14.82 8.16
N ILE A 431 -2.36 -14.97 8.26
CA ILE A 431 -1.54 -15.60 7.23
C ILE A 431 -0.80 -16.79 7.84
N ASN A 432 -1.00 -17.98 7.26
CA ASN A 432 -0.48 -19.25 7.80
C ASN A 432 -0.80 -19.46 9.30
N GLY A 433 -1.98 -18.98 9.72
CA GLY A 433 -2.42 -19.06 11.12
C GLY A 433 -1.93 -17.93 12.04
N SER A 434 -0.97 -17.11 11.61
CA SER A 434 -0.49 -15.96 12.38
C SER A 434 -1.40 -14.75 12.19
N TYR A 435 -1.86 -14.16 13.28
CA TYR A 435 -2.65 -12.93 13.25
C TYR A 435 -1.79 -11.75 12.76
N ARG A 436 -2.22 -11.14 11.67
CA ARG A 436 -1.53 -9.99 11.07
C ARG A 436 -2.12 -8.65 11.47
N GLY A 437 -3.26 -8.66 12.15
CA GLY A 437 -3.92 -7.47 12.65
C GLY A 437 -5.19 -7.10 11.89
N PHE A 438 -5.69 -5.94 12.21
CA PHE A 438 -6.82 -5.29 11.59
C PHE A 438 -6.43 -4.68 10.24
N TYR A 439 -7.13 -5.05 9.17
CA TYR A 439 -6.87 -4.60 7.80
C TYR A 439 -8.14 -4.06 7.15
N LEU A 440 -7.96 -3.21 6.16
CA LEU A 440 -9.02 -2.83 5.24
C LEU A 440 -8.86 -3.64 3.94
N LEU A 441 -9.80 -4.54 3.70
CA LEU A 441 -9.96 -5.26 2.44
C LEU A 441 -10.71 -4.36 1.46
N LYS A 442 -10.12 -4.05 0.31
CA LYS A 442 -10.64 -3.11 -0.66
C LYS A 442 -10.54 -3.66 -2.07
N GLU A 443 -11.51 -3.38 -2.93
CA GLU A 443 -11.36 -3.63 -4.36
C GLU A 443 -10.24 -2.78 -4.96
N ARG A 444 -9.51 -3.34 -5.91
CA ARG A 444 -8.55 -2.56 -6.69
C ARG A 444 -9.22 -1.87 -7.85
N VAL A 445 -8.68 -0.72 -8.23
CA VAL A 445 -9.07 -0.01 -9.44
C VAL A 445 -8.86 -0.94 -10.64
N THR A 446 -9.95 -1.25 -11.36
CA THR A 446 -9.96 -2.19 -12.49
C THR A 446 -11.01 -1.82 -13.50
N VAL A 447 -10.72 -2.10 -14.76
CA VAL A 447 -11.69 -2.02 -15.86
C VAL A 447 -12.57 -3.26 -15.86
N ASP A 448 -13.87 -3.06 -15.68
CA ASP A 448 -14.89 -4.10 -15.67
C ASP A 448 -16.28 -3.44 -15.82
N SER A 449 -17.24 -4.12 -16.40
CA SER A 449 -18.60 -3.59 -16.62
C SER A 449 -19.36 -3.17 -15.35
N LYS A 450 -18.88 -3.55 -14.18
CA LYS A 450 -19.43 -3.17 -12.85
C LYS A 450 -18.51 -2.22 -12.07
N ARG A 451 -17.42 -1.74 -12.70
CA ARG A 451 -16.42 -0.85 -12.12
C ARG A 451 -16.16 0.31 -13.07
N ILE A 452 -14.91 0.50 -13.49
CA ILE A 452 -14.63 1.43 -14.60
C ILE A 452 -15.12 0.77 -15.88
N ASN A 453 -16.28 1.21 -16.35
CA ASN A 453 -16.95 0.64 -17.51
C ASN A 453 -16.51 1.34 -18.78
N ILE A 454 -15.35 0.96 -19.29
CA ILE A 454 -14.81 1.41 -20.58
C ILE A 454 -14.44 0.20 -21.42
N ASN A 455 -14.33 0.37 -22.73
CA ASN A 455 -13.80 -0.64 -23.62
C ASN A 455 -12.36 -0.97 -23.23
N LYS A 456 -12.15 -2.17 -22.72
CA LYS A 456 -10.82 -2.59 -22.30
C LYS A 456 -9.94 -2.88 -23.49
N PRO A 457 -8.71 -2.35 -23.58
CA PRO A 457 -7.73 -2.82 -24.55
C PRO A 457 -7.50 -4.34 -24.33
N ASP A 458 -7.66 -5.11 -25.39
CA ASP A 458 -7.52 -6.57 -25.33
C ASP A 458 -6.24 -7.00 -26.07
N PHE A 459 -5.15 -7.14 -25.30
CA PHE A 459 -3.86 -7.61 -25.84
C PHE A 459 -3.31 -8.75 -25.03
N THR A 460 -2.62 -9.64 -25.71
CA THR A 460 -1.67 -10.56 -25.10
C THR A 460 -0.26 -10.21 -25.55
N PHE A 461 0.69 -10.32 -24.66
CA PHE A 461 2.12 -10.14 -24.96
C PHE A 461 2.79 -11.51 -25.10
N GLU A 462 3.81 -11.61 -25.95
CA GLU A 462 4.58 -12.85 -26.13
C GLU A 462 5.46 -13.15 -24.91
N ASP A 463 5.93 -12.10 -24.20
CA ASP A 463 6.79 -12.21 -23.02
C ASP A 463 6.15 -11.54 -21.81
N GLU A 464 6.27 -12.15 -20.63
CA GLU A 464 5.78 -11.59 -19.36
C GLU A 464 6.66 -10.43 -18.85
N GLU A 465 7.91 -10.32 -19.29
CA GLU A 465 8.80 -9.22 -18.94
C GLU A 465 8.64 -8.04 -19.89
N SER A 466 8.12 -6.93 -19.37
CA SER A 466 7.97 -5.71 -20.14
C SER A 466 9.30 -4.98 -20.25
N THR A 467 9.83 -4.85 -21.46
CA THR A 467 10.87 -3.86 -21.76
C THR A 467 10.21 -2.52 -22.08
N THR A 468 10.84 -1.43 -21.68
CA THR A 468 10.33 -0.08 -21.89
C THR A 468 11.34 0.80 -22.59
N ARG A 469 10.85 1.82 -23.32
CA ARG A 469 11.68 2.89 -23.90
C ARG A 469 11.16 4.25 -23.50
N ILE A 470 12.10 5.20 -23.32
CA ILE A 470 11.79 6.60 -23.02
C ILE A 470 12.01 7.45 -24.27
N VAL A 471 11.04 8.31 -24.55
CA VAL A 471 11.14 9.41 -25.52
C VAL A 471 11.18 10.72 -24.74
N GLN A 472 12.16 11.57 -25.02
CA GLN A 472 12.41 12.77 -24.25
C GLN A 472 12.79 13.93 -25.16
N LYS A 473 12.30 15.15 -24.86
CA LYS A 473 12.66 16.37 -25.56
C LYS A 473 14.14 16.70 -25.34
N ASN A 474 14.86 17.05 -26.42
CA ASN A 474 16.26 17.46 -26.35
C ASN A 474 16.45 18.63 -25.39
N GLY A 475 17.47 18.55 -24.53
CA GLY A 475 17.85 19.60 -23.57
C GLY A 475 17.21 19.50 -22.18
N ILE A 476 16.30 18.55 -21.93
CA ILE A 476 15.82 18.29 -20.59
C ILE A 476 16.87 17.48 -19.85
N LYS A 477 17.61 18.13 -18.97
CA LYS A 477 18.53 17.46 -18.05
C LYS A 477 17.74 16.98 -16.84
N GLY A 478 17.29 15.74 -16.89
CA GLY A 478 16.61 15.10 -15.78
C GLY A 478 15.30 15.81 -15.41
N VAL A 479 14.31 15.09 -14.93
CA VAL A 479 13.09 15.68 -14.34
C VAL A 479 13.51 16.37 -13.04
N GLY A 480 13.82 17.64 -13.07
CA GLY A 480 14.31 18.32 -11.86
C GLY A 480 14.92 19.71 -12.06
N GLY A 481 14.65 20.37 -13.14
CA GLY A 481 15.17 21.72 -13.34
C GLY A 481 14.54 22.42 -14.51
N ALA A 482 13.39 23.05 -14.30
CA ALA A 482 12.94 24.06 -15.23
C ALA A 482 13.77 25.32 -15.04
N SER A 483 14.46 25.73 -16.07
CA SER A 483 14.91 27.12 -16.20
C SER A 483 13.89 27.86 -17.06
N GLY A 484 13.07 28.65 -16.44
CA GLY A 484 12.52 29.90 -16.84
C GLY A 484 12.00 30.10 -18.25
N ASP A 485 10.70 29.90 -18.42
CA ASP A 485 9.88 30.85 -19.17
C ASP A 485 8.74 31.26 -18.22
N SER A 486 8.40 32.55 -18.14
CA SER A 486 7.57 33.13 -17.10
C SER A 486 6.10 32.73 -17.12
N ASP A 487 5.68 31.95 -18.08
CA ASP A 487 4.34 31.37 -18.22
C ASP A 487 4.29 29.88 -17.83
N ASP A 488 5.44 29.24 -17.64
CA ASP A 488 5.52 27.90 -17.12
C ASP A 488 5.49 27.96 -15.59
N ILE A 489 4.39 27.49 -15.00
CA ILE A 489 4.34 27.26 -13.55
C ILE A 489 5.51 26.33 -13.24
N ALA A 490 6.38 26.76 -12.32
CA ALA A 490 7.55 26.01 -11.94
C ALA A 490 7.15 24.54 -11.67
N PRO A 491 7.78 23.57 -12.31
CA PRO A 491 7.48 22.18 -12.04
C PRO A 491 7.60 21.95 -10.55
N LEU A 492 6.81 21.01 -10.04
CA LEU A 492 6.93 20.48 -8.69
C LEU A 492 8.39 20.51 -8.28
N ASN A 493 8.71 21.23 -7.19
CA ASN A 493 10.08 21.33 -6.72
C ASN A 493 10.53 19.98 -6.20
N VAL A 494 10.85 19.08 -7.14
CA VAL A 494 11.37 17.72 -6.90
C VAL A 494 12.84 17.72 -6.51
N SER A 495 13.44 18.90 -6.27
CA SER A 495 14.83 19.01 -5.84
C SER A 495 15.12 18.35 -4.48
N SER A 496 14.07 18.05 -3.70
CA SER A 496 14.17 17.27 -2.46
C SER A 496 14.01 15.74 -2.68
N TRP A 497 13.65 15.32 -3.86
CA TRP A 497 13.47 13.92 -4.21
C TRP A 497 14.75 13.46 -4.91
N ASN A 498 15.51 12.57 -4.29
CA ASN A 498 16.63 11.91 -4.95
C ASN A 498 16.11 11.05 -6.11
N ILE A 499 16.03 11.65 -7.27
CA ILE A 499 15.75 10.94 -8.52
C ILE A 499 17.05 10.24 -8.89
N PRO A 500 17.13 8.90 -8.87
CA PRO A 500 18.30 8.21 -9.35
C PRO A 500 18.48 8.60 -10.83
N SER A 501 19.67 9.07 -11.19
CA SER A 501 20.04 9.06 -12.61
C SER A 501 19.86 7.64 -13.11
N PRO A 502 19.23 7.42 -14.27
CA PRO A 502 19.08 6.09 -14.84
C PRO A 502 20.47 5.48 -14.93
N THR A 503 20.75 4.45 -14.12
CA THR A 503 22.06 3.77 -14.09
C THR A 503 22.20 2.78 -15.23
N GLU A 504 21.12 2.54 -15.98
CA GLU A 504 21.16 1.80 -17.25
C GLU A 504 21.03 2.78 -18.39
N THR A 505 21.75 2.53 -19.48
CA THR A 505 21.62 3.22 -20.75
C THR A 505 20.19 3.02 -21.28
N VAL A 506 19.27 3.83 -20.80
CA VAL A 506 17.94 3.92 -21.36
C VAL A 506 18.15 4.40 -22.80
N ASN A 507 17.67 3.63 -23.77
CA ASN A 507 17.68 4.06 -25.17
C ASN A 507 16.74 5.26 -25.28
N VAL A 508 17.29 6.46 -25.16
CA VAL A 508 16.57 7.72 -25.37
C VAL A 508 16.44 7.90 -26.88
N GLU A 509 15.25 7.80 -27.39
CA GLU A 509 14.94 8.20 -28.75
C GLU A 509 14.78 9.72 -28.77
N ASP A 510 15.67 10.41 -29.46
CA ASP A 510 15.50 11.82 -29.81
C ASP A 510 14.71 11.89 -31.12
N ASP A 511 13.42 12.11 -31.00
CA ASP A 511 12.54 12.24 -32.14
C ASP A 511 11.90 13.63 -32.15
N SER A 512 12.58 14.59 -32.76
CA SER A 512 12.07 15.96 -32.93
C SER A 512 10.77 16.03 -33.75
N ALA A 513 10.40 14.96 -34.45
CA ALA A 513 9.16 14.80 -35.20
C ALA A 513 8.05 14.08 -34.39
N ASP A 514 8.31 13.69 -33.15
CA ASP A 514 7.36 12.99 -32.32
C ASP A 514 6.12 13.87 -32.02
N PRO A 515 4.89 13.39 -32.31
CA PRO A 515 3.68 14.20 -32.19
C PRO A 515 3.38 14.61 -30.74
N ALA A 516 3.74 13.79 -29.74
CA ALA A 516 3.52 14.11 -28.33
C ALA A 516 4.50 15.20 -27.86
N LEU A 517 5.77 15.12 -28.26
CA LEU A 517 6.75 16.17 -27.97
C LEU A 517 6.39 17.49 -28.69
N ALA A 518 5.88 17.40 -29.92
CA ALA A 518 5.39 18.58 -30.68
C ALA A 518 4.17 19.22 -29.99
N ALA A 519 3.30 18.42 -29.37
CA ALA A 519 2.16 18.91 -28.58
C ALA A 519 2.57 19.53 -27.23
N GLY A 520 3.83 19.37 -26.82
CA GLY A 520 4.34 19.95 -25.58
C GLY A 520 4.66 18.94 -24.46
N ILE A 521 4.42 17.65 -24.66
CA ILE A 521 4.84 16.62 -23.70
C ILE A 521 6.35 16.68 -23.51
N GLN A 522 6.82 16.64 -22.28
CA GLN A 522 8.25 16.74 -21.97
C GLN A 522 8.97 15.41 -22.17
N SER A 523 8.35 14.32 -21.70
CA SER A 523 8.87 12.97 -21.80
C SER A 523 7.73 11.95 -21.62
N TYR A 524 7.90 10.78 -22.19
CA TYR A 524 7.02 9.65 -21.94
C TYR A 524 7.76 8.31 -22.07
N GLN A 525 7.28 7.30 -21.39
CA GLN A 525 7.77 5.92 -21.43
C GLN A 525 6.67 5.01 -21.94
N TYR A 526 7.03 4.06 -22.79
CA TYR A 526 6.08 3.10 -23.37
C TYR A 526 6.64 1.68 -23.34
N ALA A 527 5.78 0.69 -23.41
CA ALA A 527 6.16 -0.72 -23.47
C ALA A 527 6.54 -1.13 -24.91
N THR A 528 7.63 -1.89 -25.02
CA THR A 528 8.18 -2.36 -26.31
C THR A 528 7.90 -3.83 -26.58
N ASN A 529 7.14 -4.49 -25.73
CA ASN A 529 6.80 -5.92 -25.90
C ASN A 529 6.05 -6.15 -27.20
N SER A 530 6.39 -7.24 -27.87
CA SER A 530 5.64 -7.70 -29.05
C SER A 530 4.20 -8.01 -28.67
N ARG A 531 3.24 -7.44 -29.39
CA ARG A 531 1.83 -7.79 -29.27
C ARG A 531 1.50 -9.02 -30.09
N VAL A 532 0.83 -9.98 -29.49
CA VAL A 532 0.15 -11.03 -30.23
C VAL A 532 -1.19 -10.46 -30.73
N ALA A 533 -1.45 -10.63 -32.01
CA ALA A 533 -2.58 -10.04 -32.72
C ALA A 533 -3.93 -10.34 -32.06
N GLY A 534 -4.81 -9.37 -31.98
CA GLY A 534 -6.25 -9.53 -31.69
C GLY A 534 -6.73 -8.70 -30.55
N GLY A 535 -6.75 -7.44 -30.50
CA GLY A 535 -7.41 -6.64 -29.49
C GLY A 535 -7.70 -5.24 -29.97
N GLY A 536 -8.79 -4.69 -29.50
CA GLY A 536 -9.17 -3.32 -29.76
C GLY A 536 -8.27 -2.33 -29.03
N GLU A 537 -8.24 -1.11 -29.53
CA GLU A 537 -7.46 -0.01 -28.94
C GLU A 537 -7.95 0.35 -27.52
N GLY A 538 -9.24 0.28 -27.23
CA GLY A 538 -9.86 0.54 -25.95
C GLY A 538 -9.59 1.90 -25.33
N GLY A 539 -10.17 2.11 -24.15
CA GLY A 539 -10.00 3.30 -23.35
C GLY A 539 -8.80 3.26 -22.40
N PHE A 540 -8.67 4.28 -21.56
CA PHE A 540 -7.52 4.47 -20.67
C PHE A 540 -7.96 4.71 -19.23
N VAL A 541 -7.16 4.19 -18.30
CA VAL A 541 -7.14 4.61 -16.89
C VAL A 541 -5.75 5.15 -16.61
N ILE A 542 -5.67 6.39 -16.14
CA ILE A 542 -4.43 7.07 -15.77
C ILE A 542 -4.50 7.56 -14.33
N GLU A 543 -3.36 7.65 -13.68
CA GLU A 543 -3.24 8.15 -12.31
C GLU A 543 -2.25 9.29 -12.26
N MET A 544 -2.63 10.42 -11.66
CA MET A 544 -1.67 11.47 -11.31
C MET A 544 -0.70 10.92 -10.28
N ASN A 545 0.59 11.06 -10.54
CA ASN A 545 1.60 10.50 -9.69
C ASN A 545 2.83 11.42 -9.69
N VAL A 546 3.61 11.39 -8.61
CA VAL A 546 4.93 12.06 -8.53
C VAL A 546 6.07 11.07 -8.72
N CYS A 547 5.75 9.90 -9.22
CA CYS A 547 6.62 8.76 -9.28
C CYS A 547 7.74 8.92 -10.30
N TYR A 548 8.77 9.62 -9.88
CA TYR A 548 10.09 9.50 -10.48
C TYR A 548 11.08 9.15 -9.37
N GLY A 549 11.65 7.94 -9.41
CA GLY A 549 12.65 7.51 -8.45
C GLY A 549 12.30 6.25 -7.65
N VAL A 550 12.87 6.12 -6.48
CA VAL A 550 12.85 4.90 -5.63
C VAL A 550 11.45 4.34 -5.35
N TYR A 551 10.41 5.18 -5.38
CA TYR A 551 9.04 4.75 -5.08
C TYR A 551 8.28 4.16 -6.28
N CYS A 552 8.78 4.33 -7.52
CA CYS A 552 8.08 3.95 -8.74
C CYS A 552 8.80 2.93 -9.59
N GLN A 553 9.64 2.12 -8.98
CA GLN A 553 10.35 1.02 -9.68
C GLN A 553 9.40 0.03 -10.38
N ASP A 554 8.12 0.05 -10.04
CA ASP A 554 7.12 -0.86 -10.60
C ASP A 554 6.18 -0.19 -11.63
N GLU A 555 6.32 1.11 -11.87
CA GLU A 555 5.46 1.86 -12.81
C GLU A 555 6.23 2.15 -14.09
N HIS A 556 6.04 1.30 -15.09
CA HIS A 556 6.88 1.28 -16.28
C HIS A 556 6.40 2.20 -17.41
N VAL A 557 5.14 2.64 -17.42
CA VAL A 557 4.58 3.46 -18.49
C VAL A 557 3.95 4.72 -17.92
N PHE A 558 4.45 5.89 -18.41
CA PHE A 558 4.01 7.20 -17.94
C PHE A 558 4.22 8.28 -19.04
N PHE A 559 3.64 9.44 -18.82
CA PHE A 559 3.98 10.66 -19.57
C PHE A 559 4.03 11.88 -18.64
N ILE A 560 4.78 12.90 -19.07
CA ILE A 560 4.95 14.16 -18.33
C ILE A 560 4.48 15.30 -19.22
N THR A 561 3.49 16.05 -18.73
CA THR A 561 2.95 17.19 -19.48
C THR A 561 3.93 18.37 -19.52
N ARG A 562 3.67 19.38 -20.35
CA ARG A 562 4.44 20.63 -20.43
C ARG A 562 4.64 21.28 -19.07
N ARG A 563 3.64 21.14 -18.19
CA ARG A 563 3.62 21.74 -16.86
C ARG A 563 4.29 20.87 -15.81
N GLY A 564 4.87 19.74 -16.20
CA GLY A 564 5.60 18.83 -15.30
C GLY A 564 4.71 17.87 -14.54
N GLN A 565 3.41 17.79 -14.84
CA GLN A 565 2.55 16.79 -14.21
C GLN A 565 2.82 15.41 -14.81
N ILE A 566 3.01 14.45 -13.92
CA ILE A 566 3.23 13.05 -14.29
C ILE A 566 1.91 12.30 -14.19
N TYR A 567 1.62 11.53 -15.24
CA TYR A 567 0.52 10.58 -15.28
C TYR A 567 1.06 9.19 -15.57
N THR A 568 0.74 8.21 -14.72
CA THR A 568 1.08 6.81 -14.92
C THR A 568 -0.09 6.05 -15.54
N MET A 569 0.23 5.12 -16.44
CA MET A 569 -0.78 4.29 -17.08
C MET A 569 -1.20 3.15 -16.15
N LYS A 570 -2.50 3.00 -15.92
CA LYS A 570 -3.06 1.89 -15.13
C LYS A 570 -3.85 0.90 -15.99
N GLU A 571 -4.38 1.37 -17.11
CA GLU A 571 -4.98 0.52 -18.15
C GLU A 571 -4.81 1.23 -19.50
N PRO A 572 -4.15 0.63 -20.47
CA PRO A 572 -3.32 -0.60 -20.30
C PRO A 572 -2.03 -0.30 -19.53
N GLU A 573 -1.62 -1.21 -18.63
CA GLU A 573 -0.36 -1.07 -17.87
C GLU A 573 0.86 -1.07 -18.80
N ALA A 574 0.81 -1.86 -19.88
CA ALA A 574 1.85 -1.93 -20.90
C ALA A 574 1.39 -1.26 -22.21
N ALA A 575 1.16 0.06 -22.15
CA ALA A 575 0.73 0.83 -23.32
C ALA A 575 1.83 0.99 -24.37
N THR A 576 1.46 0.90 -25.65
CA THR A 576 2.38 1.15 -26.77
C THR A 576 2.69 2.62 -26.94
N LYS A 577 3.69 2.92 -27.81
CA LYS A 577 4.08 4.29 -28.14
C LYS A 577 2.88 5.12 -28.60
N GLU A 578 2.10 4.60 -29.53
CA GLU A 578 0.93 5.27 -30.10
C GLU A 578 -0.18 5.50 -29.07
N GLN A 579 -0.38 4.53 -28.16
CA GLN A 579 -1.36 4.66 -27.08
C GLN A 579 -0.96 5.75 -26.09
N VAL A 580 0.31 5.75 -25.66
CA VAL A 580 0.80 6.80 -24.75
C VAL A 580 0.74 8.17 -25.40
N GLN A 581 1.19 8.30 -26.67
CA GLN A 581 1.10 9.55 -27.42
C GLN A 581 -0.33 10.07 -27.50
N ARG A 582 -1.29 9.20 -27.80
CA ARG A 582 -2.71 9.58 -27.96
C ARG A 582 -3.28 10.15 -26.66
N ILE A 583 -3.13 9.46 -25.54
CA ILE A 583 -3.65 9.96 -24.25
C ILE A 583 -2.87 11.18 -23.75
N ALA A 584 -1.56 11.20 -23.94
CA ALA A 584 -0.71 12.31 -23.52
C ALA A 584 -1.05 13.60 -24.26
N ILE A 585 -1.27 13.55 -25.57
CA ILE A 585 -1.71 14.71 -26.38
C ILE A 585 -3.08 15.18 -25.90
N PHE A 586 -4.02 14.27 -25.65
CA PHE A 586 -5.37 14.63 -25.17
C PHE A 586 -5.31 15.35 -23.82
N VAL A 587 -4.52 14.82 -22.87
CA VAL A 587 -4.33 15.44 -21.56
C VAL A 587 -3.62 16.78 -21.69
N GLN A 588 -2.64 16.93 -22.58
CA GLN A 588 -1.96 18.19 -22.81
C GLN A 588 -2.93 19.26 -23.36
N GLU A 589 -3.78 18.91 -24.30
CA GLU A 589 -4.81 19.80 -24.85
C GLU A 589 -5.84 20.21 -23.79
N TYR A 590 -6.23 19.25 -22.91
CA TYR A 590 -7.05 19.51 -21.74
C TYR A 590 -6.39 20.53 -20.80
N GLU A 591 -5.14 20.28 -20.40
CA GLU A 591 -4.42 21.22 -19.54
C GLU A 591 -4.26 22.60 -20.18
N ASP A 592 -3.96 22.66 -21.48
CA ASP A 592 -3.82 23.93 -22.18
C ASP A 592 -5.12 24.74 -22.16
N ALA A 593 -6.27 24.07 -22.35
CA ALA A 593 -7.56 24.72 -22.23
C ALA A 593 -7.87 25.15 -20.78
N LEU A 594 -7.57 24.29 -19.79
CA LEU A 594 -7.84 24.59 -18.39
C LEU A 594 -7.02 25.80 -17.90
N PHE A 595 -5.76 25.92 -18.32
CA PHE A 595 -4.86 27.00 -17.90
C PHE A 595 -5.09 28.31 -18.67
N ASP A 596 -5.77 28.28 -19.80
CA ASP A 596 -6.22 29.49 -20.45
C ASP A 596 -7.25 30.25 -19.60
N PRO A 597 -7.16 31.57 -19.40
CA PRO A 597 -8.10 32.34 -18.58
C PRO A 597 -9.56 32.14 -18.97
N LYS A 598 -9.85 32.03 -20.25
CA LYS A 598 -11.21 31.83 -20.79
C LYS A 598 -11.59 30.34 -20.93
N GLY A 599 -10.66 29.44 -20.70
CA GLY A 599 -10.90 28.02 -20.75
C GLY A 599 -10.77 27.37 -22.13
N PHE A 600 -10.18 28.03 -23.13
CA PHE A 600 -10.05 27.53 -24.50
C PHE A 600 -8.59 27.25 -24.87
N ASN A 601 -8.32 26.14 -25.48
CA ASN A 601 -6.99 25.88 -26.06
C ASN A 601 -6.86 26.56 -27.46
N SER A 602 -5.66 26.43 -28.04
CA SER A 602 -5.36 26.98 -29.38
C SER A 602 -6.20 26.40 -30.53
N LYS A 603 -6.90 25.26 -30.29
CA LYS A 603 -7.85 24.65 -31.22
C LYS A 603 -9.27 25.18 -31.03
N GLY A 604 -9.49 26.14 -30.14
CA GLY A 604 -10.80 26.69 -29.80
C GLY A 604 -11.72 25.75 -29.03
N ARG A 605 -11.17 24.66 -28.46
CA ARG A 605 -11.93 23.72 -27.64
C ARG A 605 -11.89 24.14 -26.19
N HIS A 606 -13.05 24.12 -25.52
CA HIS A 606 -13.17 24.47 -24.11
C HIS A 606 -12.75 23.27 -23.24
N TYR A 607 -12.15 23.51 -22.06
CA TYR A 607 -11.65 22.47 -21.17
C TYR A 607 -12.75 21.47 -20.77
N SER A 608 -14.01 21.91 -20.63
CA SER A 608 -15.16 21.08 -20.32
C SER A 608 -15.57 20.10 -21.43
N GLU A 609 -14.96 20.21 -22.62
CA GLU A 609 -15.10 19.22 -23.67
C GLU A 609 -14.16 18.02 -23.46
N TYR A 610 -13.12 18.18 -22.63
CA TYR A 610 -12.13 17.16 -22.36
C TYR A 610 -12.39 16.41 -21.04
N ILE A 611 -12.91 17.10 -20.02
CA ILE A 611 -13.15 16.53 -18.69
C ILE A 611 -14.60 16.68 -18.26
N ASP A 612 -15.13 15.68 -17.57
CA ASP A 612 -16.41 15.78 -16.88
C ASP A 612 -16.25 16.68 -15.64
N VAL A 613 -16.78 17.89 -15.77
CA VAL A 613 -16.68 18.94 -14.75
C VAL A 613 -17.36 18.53 -13.45
N SER A 614 -18.45 17.76 -13.53
CA SER A 614 -19.18 17.28 -12.36
C SER A 614 -18.36 16.24 -11.56
N SER A 615 -17.68 15.31 -12.25
CA SER A 615 -16.84 14.31 -11.57
C SER A 615 -15.69 14.97 -10.82
N MET A 616 -15.04 15.99 -11.46
CA MET A 616 -13.96 16.73 -10.81
C MET A 616 -14.47 17.59 -9.63
N ALA A 617 -15.66 18.15 -9.74
CA ALA A 617 -16.30 18.89 -8.65
C ALA A 617 -16.62 17.98 -7.46
N LYS A 618 -17.16 16.78 -7.70
CA LYS A 618 -17.38 15.77 -6.65
C LYS A 618 -16.08 15.41 -5.94
N HIS A 619 -15.01 15.21 -6.70
CA HIS A 619 -13.70 14.91 -6.15
C HIS A 619 -13.20 16.06 -5.25
N LEU A 620 -13.25 17.31 -5.72
CA LEU A 620 -12.83 18.46 -4.91
C LEU A 620 -13.70 18.65 -3.65
N MET A 621 -15.01 18.39 -3.73
CA MET A 621 -15.88 18.42 -2.55
C MET A 621 -15.40 17.46 -1.47
N LEU A 622 -15.09 16.24 -1.87
CA LEU A 622 -14.64 15.18 -0.99
C LEU A 622 -13.24 15.47 -0.43
N ASP A 623 -12.25 15.63 -1.31
CA ASP A 623 -10.85 15.82 -0.94
C ASP A 623 -10.62 17.15 -0.23
N GLY A 624 -11.35 18.18 -0.66
CA GLY A 624 -11.35 19.48 0.00
C GLY A 624 -11.87 19.41 1.43
N PHE A 625 -12.99 18.72 1.66
CA PHE A 625 -13.54 18.52 3.00
C PHE A 625 -12.59 17.70 3.88
N LEU A 626 -12.11 16.59 3.39
CA LEU A 626 -11.20 15.69 4.10
C LEU A 626 -9.78 16.26 4.25
N CYS A 627 -9.47 17.32 3.53
CA CYS A 627 -8.13 17.92 3.48
C CYS A 627 -7.07 16.87 3.05
N ASN A 628 -7.38 16.15 1.97
CA ASN A 628 -6.48 15.16 1.40
C ASN A 628 -5.33 15.88 0.67
N SER A 629 -4.11 15.70 1.16
CA SER A 629 -2.92 16.36 0.59
C SER A 629 -2.45 15.72 -0.71
N ASP A 630 -2.90 14.51 -1.01
CA ASP A 630 -2.50 13.77 -2.20
C ASP A 630 -3.35 14.11 -3.42
N PHE A 631 -4.51 14.72 -3.22
CA PHE A 631 -5.40 15.08 -4.30
C PHE A 631 -4.74 15.98 -5.34
N CYS A 632 -4.89 15.64 -6.62
CA CYS A 632 -4.23 16.28 -7.76
C CYS A 632 -2.69 16.27 -7.73
N VAL A 633 -2.11 15.35 -6.94
CA VAL A 633 -0.65 15.15 -6.83
C VAL A 633 -0.32 13.67 -6.97
N LEU A 634 -0.98 12.84 -6.16
CA LEU A 634 -0.84 11.40 -6.07
C LEU A 634 -2.23 10.76 -6.08
N SER A 635 -2.30 9.48 -6.39
CA SER A 635 -3.49 8.64 -6.17
C SER A 635 -4.80 9.22 -6.72
N THR A 636 -4.73 10.17 -7.66
CA THR A 636 -5.88 10.78 -8.33
C THR A 636 -6.07 10.13 -9.69
N PHE A 637 -7.16 9.39 -9.84
CA PHE A 637 -7.44 8.61 -11.04
C PHE A 637 -8.32 9.36 -12.02
N PHE A 638 -8.06 9.12 -13.31
CA PHE A 638 -8.92 9.55 -14.40
C PHE A 638 -9.11 8.40 -15.37
N TYR A 639 -10.27 8.32 -15.98
CA TYR A 639 -10.49 7.38 -17.07
C TYR A 639 -11.26 8.01 -18.22
N ILE A 640 -11.05 7.48 -19.41
CA ILE A 640 -11.76 7.85 -20.63
C ILE A 640 -11.96 6.61 -21.49
N ASP A 641 -13.13 6.49 -22.10
CA ASP A 641 -13.40 5.41 -23.04
C ASP A 641 -12.87 5.73 -24.43
N ALA A 642 -12.67 4.71 -25.27
CA ALA A 642 -12.34 4.87 -26.67
C ALA A 642 -12.96 3.75 -27.50
N ASP A 643 -13.22 4.02 -28.76
CA ASP A 643 -13.69 3.06 -29.74
C ASP A 643 -12.64 1.96 -29.94
N PRO A 644 -13.00 0.68 -29.81
CA PRO A 644 -12.05 -0.43 -29.90
C PRO A 644 -11.41 -0.58 -31.29
N ALA A 645 -12.05 -0.10 -32.35
CA ALA A 645 -11.54 -0.26 -33.70
C ALA A 645 -10.67 0.94 -34.17
N SER A 646 -11.10 2.15 -33.86
CA SER A 646 -10.42 3.38 -34.31
C SER A 646 -9.50 3.96 -33.23
N GLY A 647 -9.76 3.66 -31.97
CA GLY A 647 -9.08 4.30 -30.83
C GLY A 647 -9.53 5.74 -30.58
N GLU A 648 -10.56 6.24 -31.27
CA GLU A 648 -11.11 7.57 -31.00
C GLU A 648 -11.76 7.63 -29.63
N PHE A 649 -11.50 8.72 -28.88
CA PHE A 649 -12.06 8.90 -27.53
C PHE A 649 -13.57 9.05 -27.56
N ILE A 650 -14.24 8.34 -26.64
CA ILE A 650 -15.68 8.41 -26.40
C ILE A 650 -15.92 9.13 -25.09
N GLY A 651 -16.58 10.29 -25.15
CA GLY A 651 -16.89 11.08 -23.99
C GLY A 651 -15.72 11.93 -23.49
N LYS A 652 -15.56 12.01 -22.18
CA LYS A 652 -14.63 12.92 -21.49
C LYS A 652 -13.86 12.16 -20.43
N LEU A 653 -12.74 12.72 -19.99
CA LEU A 653 -12.06 12.26 -18.77
C LEU A 653 -13.00 12.35 -17.57
N ILE A 654 -13.13 11.29 -16.86
CA ILE A 654 -13.88 11.20 -15.60
C ILE A 654 -12.90 11.09 -14.46
N ALA A 655 -12.98 12.01 -13.50
CA ALA A 655 -12.11 12.02 -12.31
C ALA A 655 -12.66 11.05 -11.26
N GLU A 656 -12.41 9.78 -11.42
CA GLU A 656 -12.82 8.64 -10.57
C GLU A 656 -11.86 7.46 -10.79
N PRO A 657 -11.82 6.47 -9.84
CA PRO A 657 -12.48 6.42 -8.55
C PRO A 657 -11.75 7.18 -7.45
N VAL A 658 -12.42 7.33 -6.30
CA VAL A 658 -11.78 7.79 -5.07
C VAL A 658 -10.81 6.73 -4.52
N TRP A 659 -9.65 7.18 -4.05
CA TRP A 659 -8.58 6.28 -3.61
C TRP A 659 -7.62 6.96 -2.64
N ASP A 660 -7.17 6.22 -1.57
CA ASP A 660 -6.03 6.55 -0.72
C ASP A 660 -6.20 7.81 0.17
N TYR A 661 -7.14 7.75 1.11
CA TYR A 661 -7.48 8.86 2.02
C TYR A 661 -6.73 8.82 3.36
N ASP A 662 -5.73 7.97 3.51
CA ASP A 662 -4.98 7.84 4.75
C ASP A 662 -4.21 9.13 5.13
N PHE A 663 -3.81 9.94 4.15
CA PHE A 663 -3.18 11.26 4.34
C PHE A 663 -4.15 12.41 4.63
N SER A 664 -5.44 12.17 4.66
CA SER A 664 -6.44 13.19 4.98
C SER A 664 -6.23 13.76 6.39
N GLN A 665 -6.22 15.09 6.53
CA GLN A 665 -5.97 15.74 7.82
C GLN A 665 -7.26 16.18 8.54
N ILE A 666 -8.33 16.40 7.80
CA ILE A 666 -9.65 16.89 8.26
C ILE A 666 -9.50 18.15 9.17
N SER A 667 -8.63 19.07 8.76
CA SER A 667 -8.29 20.24 9.59
C SER A 667 -7.90 21.43 8.74
N SER A 668 -8.86 22.16 8.22
CA SER A 668 -8.63 23.41 7.48
C SER A 668 -9.81 24.37 7.63
N SER A 669 -9.55 25.67 7.52
CA SER A 669 -10.54 26.71 7.36
C SER A 669 -10.81 27.05 5.90
N HIS A 670 -10.05 26.48 4.97
CA HIS A 670 -10.12 26.73 3.52
C HIS A 670 -10.87 25.63 2.80
N LEU A 671 -11.29 25.89 1.55
CA LEU A 671 -11.99 24.93 0.69
C LEU A 671 -11.12 23.69 0.43
N TYR A 672 -9.82 23.86 0.29
CA TYR A 672 -8.83 22.79 0.12
C TYR A 672 -7.54 23.13 0.87
N THR A 673 -6.71 22.16 1.16
CA THR A 673 -5.39 22.39 1.77
C THR A 673 -4.36 22.71 0.71
N ASN A 674 -3.72 23.86 0.86
CA ASN A 674 -2.58 24.28 0.04
C ASN A 674 -1.28 23.84 0.74
N ASN A 675 -1.11 22.55 1.01
CA ASN A 675 0.12 22.06 1.63
C ASN A 675 1.20 21.89 0.58
N SER A 676 1.98 22.95 0.34
CA SER A 676 3.36 22.95 -0.21
C SER A 676 3.64 22.11 -1.46
N SER A 677 2.69 21.37 -1.97
CA SER A 677 2.75 20.68 -3.24
C SER A 677 1.72 21.32 -4.15
N PRO A 678 2.06 21.63 -5.38
CA PRO A 678 1.15 22.35 -6.25
C PRO A 678 0.03 21.41 -6.70
N ALA A 679 -1.05 21.38 -5.95
CA ALA A 679 -2.35 21.02 -6.52
C ALA A 679 -2.70 22.07 -7.57
N PHE A 680 -1.83 22.24 -8.56
CA PHE A 680 -1.86 23.37 -9.50
C PHE A 680 -3.11 23.38 -10.38
N LEU A 681 -3.76 22.21 -10.55
CA LEU A 681 -5.03 22.12 -11.28
C LEU A 681 -6.19 22.77 -10.50
N ILE A 682 -6.24 22.62 -9.17
CA ILE A 682 -7.36 23.13 -8.35
C ILE A 682 -7.56 24.64 -8.50
N PRO A 683 -6.51 25.48 -8.37
CA PRO A 683 -6.64 26.91 -8.62
C PRO A 683 -7.17 27.28 -10.00
N GLN A 684 -6.84 26.50 -11.02
CA GLN A 684 -7.32 26.77 -12.38
C GLN A 684 -8.80 26.40 -12.52
N PHE A 685 -9.23 25.28 -11.96
CA PHE A 685 -10.63 24.92 -11.90
C PHE A 685 -11.47 25.96 -11.16
N LEU A 686 -10.99 26.48 -10.04
CA LEU A 686 -11.71 27.49 -9.25
C LEU A 686 -11.82 28.85 -9.98
N LYS A 687 -11.07 29.05 -11.05
CA LYS A 687 -11.23 30.19 -11.96
C LYS A 687 -12.26 29.95 -13.08
N LYS A 688 -12.92 28.80 -13.12
CA LYS A 688 -13.89 28.43 -14.15
C LYS A 688 -15.30 28.47 -13.60
N ALA A 689 -16.17 29.25 -14.28
CA ALA A 689 -17.52 29.51 -13.85
C ALA A 689 -18.40 28.26 -13.70
N ASP A 690 -18.33 27.38 -14.68
CA ASP A 690 -19.05 26.10 -14.70
C ASP A 690 -18.55 25.11 -13.62
N PHE A 691 -17.28 25.14 -13.28
CA PHE A 691 -16.74 24.33 -12.19
C PHE A 691 -17.27 24.79 -10.82
N VAL A 692 -17.28 26.10 -10.58
CA VAL A 692 -17.87 26.65 -9.32
C VAL A 692 -19.37 26.41 -9.27
N LYS A 693 -20.08 26.47 -10.42
CA LYS A 693 -21.49 26.02 -10.51
C LYS A 693 -21.63 24.55 -10.07
N ALA A 694 -20.81 23.66 -10.63
CA ALA A 694 -20.85 22.24 -10.30
C ALA A 694 -20.56 21.97 -8.81
N LEU A 695 -19.60 22.69 -8.21
CA LEU A 695 -19.37 22.62 -6.76
C LEU A 695 -20.60 23.04 -5.95
N TYR A 696 -21.23 24.16 -6.33
CA TYR A 696 -22.43 24.64 -5.66
C TYR A 696 -23.59 23.65 -5.78
N GLU A 697 -23.76 23.02 -6.94
CA GLU A 697 -24.76 21.98 -7.15
C GLU A 697 -24.50 20.76 -6.26
N GLN A 698 -23.26 20.31 -6.11
CA GLN A 698 -22.92 19.21 -5.18
C GLN A 698 -23.18 19.58 -3.72
N GLN A 699 -22.86 20.82 -3.32
CA GLN A 699 -23.09 21.30 -1.97
C GLN A 699 -24.59 21.37 -1.62
N THR A 700 -25.44 21.72 -2.59
CA THR A 700 -26.89 21.95 -2.39
C THR A 700 -27.76 20.75 -2.73
N ALA A 701 -27.18 19.71 -3.34
CA ALA A 701 -27.92 18.49 -3.65
C ALA A 701 -28.48 17.82 -2.39
N ALA A 702 -29.74 17.38 -2.47
CA ALA A 702 -30.42 16.67 -1.37
C ALA A 702 -31.27 15.51 -1.94
N PRO A 703 -31.00 14.24 -1.57
CA PRO A 703 -29.85 13.82 -0.77
C PRO A 703 -28.53 14.01 -1.51
N GLY A 704 -27.43 14.14 -0.79
CA GLY A 704 -26.10 14.34 -1.36
C GLY A 704 -25.05 14.54 -0.29
N PHE A 705 -23.93 15.15 -0.67
CA PHE A 705 -22.78 15.37 0.19
C PHE A 705 -23.11 15.94 1.56
N SER A 706 -23.83 17.07 1.59
CA SER A 706 -24.14 17.78 2.84
C SER A 706 -25.07 16.97 3.77
N THR A 707 -26.01 16.25 3.20
CA THR A 707 -26.91 15.36 3.96
C THR A 707 -26.11 14.23 4.60
N ARG A 708 -25.28 13.54 3.79
CA ARG A 708 -24.48 12.41 4.28
C ARG A 708 -23.46 12.85 5.33
N LEU A 709 -22.81 13.98 5.12
CA LEU A 709 -21.89 14.56 6.08
C LEU A 709 -22.55 14.83 7.43
N ALA A 710 -23.79 15.35 7.43
CA ALA A 710 -24.52 15.58 8.66
C ALA A 710 -24.85 14.27 9.40
N GLU A 711 -25.22 13.21 8.70
CA GLU A 711 -25.48 11.87 9.27
C GLU A 711 -24.22 11.29 9.91
N LEU A 712 -23.09 11.30 9.18
CA LEU A 712 -21.81 10.85 9.70
C LEU A 712 -21.39 11.59 10.96
N ASN A 713 -21.59 12.91 11.02
CA ASN A 713 -21.27 13.72 12.20
C ASN A 713 -22.27 13.57 13.34
N SER A 714 -23.54 13.23 13.05
CA SER A 714 -24.57 13.09 14.09
C SER A 714 -24.38 11.87 15.00
N GLY A 715 -23.60 10.89 14.58
CA GLY A 715 -23.32 9.70 15.39
C GLY A 715 -22.75 8.50 14.65
N GLU A 716 -22.95 8.36 13.35
CA GLU A 716 -22.55 7.16 12.60
C GLU A 716 -21.05 6.91 12.63
N THR A 717 -20.22 7.96 12.54
CA THR A 717 -18.76 7.83 12.68
C THR A 717 -18.38 7.28 14.07
N ALA A 718 -19.07 7.69 15.12
CA ALA A 718 -18.82 7.17 16.46
C ALA A 718 -19.28 5.71 16.60
N GLN A 719 -20.47 5.39 16.09
CA GLN A 719 -21.00 4.01 16.08
C GLN A 719 -20.11 3.06 15.28
N LYS A 720 -19.58 3.52 14.12
CA LYS A 720 -18.62 2.74 13.36
C LYS A 720 -17.32 2.48 14.12
N GLY A 721 -16.79 3.48 14.80
CA GLY A 721 -15.62 3.34 15.66
C GLY A 721 -15.86 2.38 16.83
N GLU A 722 -17.03 2.41 17.46
CA GLU A 722 -17.42 1.50 18.53
C GLU A 722 -17.53 0.05 18.04
N LEU A 723 -18.19 -0.15 16.89
CA LEU A 723 -18.28 -1.46 16.23
C LEU A 723 -16.90 -2.09 15.95
N LEU A 724 -15.90 -1.27 15.64
CA LEU A 724 -14.55 -1.72 15.36
C LEU A 724 -13.64 -1.82 16.61
N SER A 725 -14.13 -1.43 17.79
CA SER A 725 -13.30 -1.24 18.99
C SER A 725 -12.52 -2.48 19.40
N ALA A 726 -13.17 -3.65 19.41
CA ALA A 726 -12.52 -4.92 19.75
C ALA A 726 -11.36 -5.28 18.79
N ALA A 727 -11.59 -5.14 17.48
CA ALA A 727 -10.57 -5.38 16.47
C ALA A 727 -9.40 -4.36 16.56
N HIS A 728 -9.70 -3.09 16.84
CA HIS A 728 -8.68 -2.10 17.12
C HIS A 728 -7.84 -2.46 18.34
N GLN A 729 -8.47 -2.97 19.39
CA GLN A 729 -7.78 -3.40 20.60
C GLN A 729 -6.86 -4.59 20.32
N LEU A 730 -7.29 -5.59 19.55
CA LEU A 730 -6.45 -6.69 19.12
C LEU A 730 -5.23 -6.20 18.32
N ASN A 731 -5.48 -5.26 17.41
CA ASN A 731 -4.42 -4.63 16.62
C ASN A 731 -3.41 -3.89 17.51
N TYR A 732 -3.89 -3.20 18.54
CA TYR A 732 -3.04 -2.54 19.53
C TYR A 732 -2.19 -3.54 20.32
N LEU A 733 -2.81 -4.63 20.79
CA LEU A 733 -2.09 -5.68 21.49
C LEU A 733 -0.99 -6.32 20.65
N ARG A 734 -1.22 -6.44 19.33
CA ARG A 734 -0.25 -7.05 18.39
C ARG A 734 0.86 -6.11 17.97
N TRP A 735 0.53 -4.84 17.69
CA TRP A 735 1.42 -3.90 17.00
C TRP A 735 1.74 -2.63 17.79
N GLY A 736 1.13 -2.42 18.94
CA GLY A 736 1.27 -1.21 19.74
C GLY A 736 0.67 0.04 19.09
N SER A 737 -0.18 -0.12 18.06
CA SER A 737 -0.78 0.99 17.28
C SER A 737 -2.11 1.41 17.88
N ASP A 738 -2.18 2.60 18.49
CA ASP A 738 -3.41 3.12 19.10
C ASP A 738 -4.37 3.70 18.06
N SER A 739 -5.18 2.84 17.46
CA SER A 739 -6.22 3.23 16.49
C SER A 739 -7.49 3.79 17.16
N LEU A 740 -7.73 3.52 18.44
CA LEU A 740 -8.86 4.11 19.18
C LEU A 740 -8.67 5.60 19.42
N ALA A 741 -7.43 6.04 19.70
CA ALA A 741 -7.12 7.46 19.78
C ALA A 741 -7.35 8.18 18.44
N ASP A 742 -7.13 7.50 17.31
CA ASP A 742 -7.41 8.05 15.99
C ASP A 742 -8.91 8.22 15.77
N VAL A 743 -9.75 7.28 16.20
CA VAL A 743 -11.22 7.39 16.13
C VAL A 743 -11.72 8.66 16.84
N ALA A 744 -11.29 8.88 18.09
CA ALA A 744 -11.66 10.07 18.85
C ALA A 744 -11.20 11.37 18.16
N THR A 745 -9.99 11.36 17.62
CA THR A 745 -9.42 12.49 16.88
C THR A 745 -10.19 12.81 15.61
N ILE A 746 -10.54 11.80 14.82
CA ILE A 746 -11.31 11.96 13.58
C ILE A 746 -12.68 12.53 13.88
N LYS A 747 -13.41 11.98 14.87
CA LYS A 747 -14.71 12.49 15.30
C LYS A 747 -14.65 13.99 15.66
N SER A 748 -13.68 14.40 16.46
CA SER A 748 -13.50 15.80 16.85
C SER A 748 -13.20 16.70 15.66
N ARG A 749 -12.32 16.26 14.76
CA ARG A 749 -11.94 17.01 13.56
C ARG A 749 -13.09 17.12 12.57
N MET A 750 -13.88 16.07 12.38
CA MET A 750 -15.06 16.07 11.52
C MET A 750 -16.06 17.16 11.93
N ALA A 751 -16.40 17.25 13.21
CA ALA A 751 -17.33 18.25 13.73
C ALA A 751 -16.79 19.68 13.55
N SER A 752 -15.49 19.87 13.85
CA SER A 752 -14.81 21.16 13.68
C SER A 752 -14.74 21.56 12.20
N ARG A 753 -14.40 20.62 11.33
CA ARG A 753 -14.32 20.83 9.88
C ARG A 753 -15.68 21.14 9.27
N GLN A 754 -16.74 20.47 9.69
CA GLN A 754 -18.10 20.79 9.22
C GLN A 754 -18.48 22.24 9.52
N THR A 755 -18.13 22.75 10.72
CA THR A 755 -18.37 24.13 11.05
C THR A 755 -17.61 25.08 10.10
N SER A 756 -16.33 24.84 9.88
CA SER A 756 -15.51 25.63 8.95
C SER A 756 -16.01 25.52 7.50
N TRP A 757 -16.42 24.32 7.09
CA TRP A 757 -16.99 24.05 5.77
C TRP A 757 -18.29 24.82 5.54
N ASN A 758 -19.22 24.78 6.49
CA ASN A 758 -20.47 25.53 6.42
C ASN A 758 -20.22 27.05 6.33
N ASN A 759 -19.21 27.57 7.02
CA ASN A 759 -18.86 28.98 6.94
C ASN A 759 -18.36 29.38 5.55
N ILE A 760 -17.68 28.47 4.80
CA ILE A 760 -17.28 28.76 3.41
C ILE A 760 -18.52 28.93 2.52
N TRP A 761 -19.51 28.06 2.68
CA TRP A 761 -20.70 28.05 1.81
C TRP A 761 -21.78 29.03 2.24
N ASN A 762 -21.87 29.42 3.50
CA ASN A 762 -22.86 30.35 4.00
C ASN A 762 -22.45 31.84 3.81
N ASP A 763 -21.17 32.10 3.54
CA ASP A 763 -20.67 33.44 3.31
C ASP A 763 -20.51 33.69 1.79
N ASN A 764 -21.48 34.36 1.21
CA ASN A 764 -21.52 34.68 -0.23
C ASN A 764 -20.29 35.50 -0.73
N SER A 765 -19.46 35.99 0.19
CA SER A 765 -18.20 36.69 -0.18
C SER A 765 -17.02 35.76 -0.32
N LYS A 766 -17.13 34.48 0.07
CA LYS A 766 -16.03 33.50 0.10
C LYS A 766 -15.79 32.82 -1.23
N LEU A 767 -16.86 32.54 -1.97
CA LEU A 767 -16.80 31.92 -3.29
C LEU A 767 -17.60 32.75 -4.28
N PHE A 768 -17.14 32.75 -5.52
CA PHE A 768 -17.85 33.45 -6.59
C PHE A 768 -18.02 32.50 -7.79
N GLY A 769 -19.26 32.33 -8.25
CA GLY A 769 -19.62 31.52 -9.40
C GLY A 769 -20.52 32.28 -10.37
N ALA A 770 -20.46 31.96 -11.66
CA ALA A 770 -21.32 32.50 -12.68
C ALA A 770 -21.57 31.45 -13.77
N TRP A 771 -22.81 31.35 -14.25
CA TRP A 771 -23.16 30.42 -15.36
C TRP A 771 -24.36 30.98 -16.15
N ILE A 772 -24.44 30.59 -17.43
CA ILE A 772 -25.64 30.88 -18.21
C ILE A 772 -26.72 29.86 -17.88
N GLU A 773 -27.95 30.29 -17.58
CA GLU A 773 -29.04 29.41 -17.19
C GLU A 773 -29.48 28.53 -18.37
N GLU A 774 -29.40 27.19 -18.17
CA GLU A 774 -29.92 26.22 -19.11
C GLU A 774 -31.42 26.00 -18.85
N ARG A 775 -32.26 26.22 -19.89
CA ARG A 775 -33.68 25.95 -19.81
C ARG A 775 -34.06 24.71 -20.62
N LYS A 776 -34.87 23.83 -20.05
CA LYS A 776 -35.26 22.56 -20.69
C LYS A 776 -36.13 22.71 -21.95
N THR A 777 -36.80 23.84 -22.07
CA THR A 777 -37.60 24.20 -23.25
C THR A 777 -37.27 25.62 -23.62
N ARG A 778 -36.44 25.80 -24.62
CA ARG A 778 -36.15 27.14 -25.13
C ARG A 778 -37.03 27.45 -26.33
N SER A 779 -37.80 28.53 -26.21
CA SER A 779 -38.31 29.25 -27.34
C SER A 779 -37.12 29.99 -28.00
N LEU A 780 -37.09 30.07 -29.32
CA LEU A 780 -36.08 30.86 -30.07
C LEU A 780 -36.14 32.36 -29.74
N SER A 781 -37.07 32.81 -28.92
CA SER A 781 -37.31 34.20 -28.52
C SER A 781 -36.89 34.48 -27.05
N GLU A 782 -36.31 33.56 -26.34
CA GLU A 782 -35.92 33.77 -24.93
C GLU A 782 -34.51 34.31 -24.79
N ALA A 783 -34.40 35.33 -23.91
CA ALA A 783 -33.10 35.86 -23.49
C ALA A 783 -32.22 34.83 -22.84
N LEU A 784 -30.90 34.98 -22.97
CA LEU A 784 -29.90 34.21 -22.21
C LEU A 784 -29.61 34.95 -20.91
N ASP A 785 -29.78 34.32 -19.79
CA ASP A 785 -29.58 34.90 -18.47
C ASP A 785 -28.36 34.32 -17.80
N VAL A 786 -27.49 35.20 -17.24
CA VAL A 786 -26.41 34.77 -16.32
C VAL A 786 -26.96 34.71 -14.91
N LYS A 787 -26.74 33.58 -14.27
CA LYS A 787 -26.92 33.38 -12.83
C LYS A 787 -25.58 33.47 -12.13
N THR A 788 -25.60 34.02 -10.93
CA THR A 788 -24.38 34.13 -10.11
C THR A 788 -24.59 33.55 -8.71
N TYR A 789 -23.50 33.02 -8.15
CA TYR A 789 -23.35 32.78 -6.74
C TYR A 789 -22.27 33.73 -6.20
N GLY A 790 -22.54 34.43 -5.11
CA GLY A 790 -21.66 35.51 -4.63
C GLY A 790 -22.05 36.87 -5.20
N THR A 791 -21.14 37.85 -5.17
CA THR A 791 -21.42 39.24 -5.49
C THR A 791 -20.80 39.65 -6.82
N PRO A 792 -21.57 39.73 -7.93
CA PRO A 792 -21.09 40.24 -9.21
C PRO A 792 -20.87 41.73 -9.15
N ILE A 793 -19.88 42.24 -9.90
CA ILE A 793 -19.53 43.63 -10.02
C ILE A 793 -19.83 44.16 -11.45
N SER A 794 -19.38 43.39 -12.44
CA SER A 794 -19.63 43.70 -13.85
C SER A 794 -19.65 42.43 -14.70
N GLN A 795 -20.18 42.55 -15.91
CA GLN A 795 -20.24 41.45 -16.86
C GLN A 795 -20.14 41.95 -18.28
N GLN A 796 -19.66 41.06 -19.19
CA GLN A 796 -19.54 41.33 -20.63
C GLN A 796 -19.87 40.06 -21.41
N TRP A 797 -20.72 40.18 -22.44
CA TRP A 797 -21.10 39.05 -23.28
C TRP A 797 -20.21 38.97 -24.53
N TYR A 798 -20.01 37.74 -24.98
CA TYR A 798 -19.24 37.36 -26.18
C TYR A 798 -20.01 36.34 -27.00
N LYS A 799 -19.78 36.36 -28.30
CA LYS A 799 -20.18 35.30 -29.22
C LYS A 799 -18.94 34.55 -29.71
N LYS A 800 -19.00 33.23 -29.69
CA LYS A 800 -17.90 32.38 -30.19
C LYS A 800 -17.96 32.31 -31.70
N ASN A 801 -16.87 32.69 -32.38
CA ASN A 801 -16.73 32.54 -33.82
C ASN A 801 -16.70 31.05 -34.19
N SER A 802 -17.57 30.66 -35.12
CA SER A 802 -17.73 29.24 -35.50
C SER A 802 -16.58 28.66 -36.32
N GLU A 803 -15.76 29.52 -36.95
CA GLU A 803 -14.64 29.11 -37.77
C GLU A 803 -13.31 29.08 -36.99
N THR A 804 -13.09 30.11 -36.19
CA THR A 804 -11.83 30.30 -35.46
C THR A 804 -11.87 29.85 -34.02
N GLY A 805 -13.07 29.69 -33.45
CA GLY A 805 -13.27 29.46 -32.03
C GLY A 805 -13.02 30.65 -31.11
N ALA A 806 -12.59 31.81 -31.68
CA ALA A 806 -12.31 32.99 -30.90
C ALA A 806 -13.59 33.61 -30.32
N LEU A 807 -13.47 34.25 -29.13
CA LEU A 807 -14.55 34.98 -28.51
C LEU A 807 -14.57 36.43 -29.07
N GLU A 808 -15.67 36.81 -29.73
CA GLU A 808 -15.93 38.13 -30.27
C GLU A 808 -16.80 38.89 -29.27
N GLU A 809 -16.33 40.01 -28.79
CA GLU A 809 -17.03 40.85 -27.83
C GLU A 809 -18.32 41.42 -28.45
N LEU A 810 -19.41 41.33 -27.71
CA LEU A 810 -20.67 41.97 -28.03
C LEU A 810 -20.67 43.35 -27.37
N GLU A 811 -20.22 44.36 -28.13
CA GLU A 811 -19.98 45.71 -27.63
C GLU A 811 -21.22 46.30 -26.95
N GLY A 812 -21.06 46.73 -25.70
CA GLY A 812 -22.15 47.31 -24.88
C GLY A 812 -23.07 46.30 -24.18
N GLU A 813 -22.90 44.99 -24.41
CA GLU A 813 -23.73 43.97 -23.76
C GLU A 813 -23.17 43.62 -22.38
N THR A 814 -23.54 44.44 -21.38
CA THR A 814 -23.07 44.35 -20.00
C THR A 814 -24.16 43.97 -18.99
N ASN A 815 -25.36 43.65 -19.47
CA ASN A 815 -26.48 43.25 -18.60
C ASN A 815 -26.42 41.76 -18.23
N SER A 816 -27.15 41.36 -17.18
CA SER A 816 -27.29 39.96 -16.77
C SER A 816 -28.04 39.10 -17.79
N SER A 817 -28.58 39.71 -18.82
CA SER A 817 -29.36 39.05 -19.84
C SER A 817 -29.07 39.66 -21.19
N ILE A 818 -29.00 38.86 -22.25
CA ILE A 818 -28.94 39.30 -23.65
C ILE A 818 -30.08 38.68 -24.46
N ASP A 819 -30.48 39.35 -25.51
CA ASP A 819 -31.36 38.79 -26.54
C ASP A 819 -30.47 38.20 -27.68
N PRO A 820 -30.33 36.86 -27.72
CA PRO A 820 -29.47 36.23 -28.72
C PRO A 820 -30.02 36.35 -30.15
N GLN A 821 -31.30 36.70 -30.34
CA GLN A 821 -31.83 36.94 -31.70
C GLN A 821 -31.14 38.13 -32.40
N THR A 822 -30.74 39.11 -31.61
CA THR A 822 -30.01 40.28 -32.11
C THR A 822 -28.67 39.88 -32.78
N TYR A 823 -28.05 38.87 -32.28
CA TYR A 823 -26.71 38.41 -32.70
C TYR A 823 -26.74 37.14 -33.52
N GLY A 824 -27.90 36.47 -33.66
CA GLY A 824 -28.14 35.29 -34.47
C GLY A 824 -27.67 33.99 -33.82
N LYS A 825 -27.77 32.91 -34.57
CA LYS A 825 -27.36 31.57 -34.08
C LYS A 825 -25.88 31.53 -33.75
N GLY A 826 -25.53 30.76 -32.71
CA GLY A 826 -24.13 30.57 -32.29
C GLY A 826 -24.02 30.18 -30.84
N GLU A 827 -22.78 30.08 -30.35
CA GLU A 827 -22.46 29.85 -28.96
C GLU A 827 -22.15 31.19 -28.29
N TYR A 828 -22.72 31.38 -27.10
CA TYR A 828 -22.59 32.59 -26.31
C TYR A 828 -21.88 32.31 -25.00
N VAL A 829 -21.05 33.27 -24.57
CA VAL A 829 -20.25 33.21 -23.35
C VAL A 829 -20.39 34.54 -22.62
N CYS A 830 -20.40 34.53 -21.31
CA CYS A 830 -20.38 35.75 -20.51
C CYS A 830 -19.17 35.72 -19.55
N GLU A 831 -18.40 36.79 -19.55
CA GLU A 831 -17.43 37.07 -18.51
C GLU A 831 -18.06 37.86 -17.40
N VAL A 832 -17.90 37.40 -16.14
CA VAL A 832 -18.45 38.04 -14.96
C VAL A 832 -17.32 38.34 -13.99
N TYR A 833 -17.13 39.57 -13.65
CA TYR A 833 -16.21 40.06 -12.64
C TYR A 833 -16.90 40.13 -11.31
N GLY A 834 -16.34 39.48 -10.27
CA GLY A 834 -16.95 39.41 -8.97
C GLY A 834 -15.95 39.46 -7.83
N LYS A 835 -16.49 39.55 -6.62
CA LYS A 835 -15.71 39.60 -5.40
C LYS A 835 -15.50 38.18 -4.88
N ASN A 836 -14.26 37.88 -4.57
CA ASN A 836 -13.82 36.62 -3.96
C ASN A 836 -12.91 36.94 -2.77
N LEU A 837 -13.22 36.47 -1.57
CA LEU A 837 -12.46 36.83 -0.35
C LEU A 837 -11.48 35.74 0.08
N GLU A 838 -11.69 34.48 -0.27
CA GLU A 838 -10.83 33.39 0.15
C GLU A 838 -10.89 32.20 -0.82
N SER A 839 -9.86 31.39 -0.88
CA SER A 839 -9.84 30.05 -1.47
C SER A 839 -9.91 29.93 -2.99
N GLN A 840 -10.44 30.90 -3.68
CA GLN A 840 -10.30 30.98 -5.14
C GLN A 840 -8.95 31.63 -5.46
N ALA A 841 -8.17 30.98 -6.28
CA ALA A 841 -6.81 31.36 -6.55
C ALA A 841 -6.63 32.85 -6.84
N GLY A 842 -5.85 33.51 -6.06
CA GLY A 842 -5.11 34.69 -6.47
C GLY A 842 -5.70 36.03 -6.12
N GLY A 843 -6.65 36.18 -5.21
CA GLY A 843 -6.97 37.54 -4.77
C GLY A 843 -8.42 37.83 -4.40
N THR A 844 -8.67 39.09 -4.07
CA THR A 844 -9.99 39.58 -3.60
C THR A 844 -11.04 39.63 -4.70
N TYR A 845 -10.64 39.62 -5.95
CA TYR A 845 -11.51 39.74 -7.13
C TYR A 845 -11.10 38.71 -8.19
N ILE A 846 -12.10 38.23 -8.93
CA ILE A 846 -11.91 37.23 -9.98
C ILE A 846 -12.83 37.52 -11.17
N THR A 847 -12.34 37.25 -12.38
CA THR A 847 -13.16 37.16 -13.58
C THR A 847 -13.43 35.72 -13.90
N LEU A 848 -14.69 35.33 -14.00
CA LEU A 848 -15.12 34.04 -14.43
C LEU A 848 -15.73 34.10 -15.83
N THR A 849 -15.31 33.18 -16.69
CA THR A 849 -15.86 32.98 -18.02
C THR A 849 -16.82 31.80 -17.98
N THR A 850 -18.08 32.02 -18.36
CA THR A 850 -19.08 30.91 -18.36
C THR A 850 -18.76 29.92 -19.46
N SER A 851 -19.20 28.69 -19.32
CA SER A 851 -19.19 27.72 -20.42
C SER A 851 -20.04 28.25 -21.60
N PRO A 852 -19.64 27.95 -22.84
CA PRO A 852 -20.42 28.30 -24.00
C PRO A 852 -21.82 27.69 -23.97
N LEU A 853 -22.83 28.47 -24.30
CA LEU A 853 -24.19 27.98 -24.45
C LEU A 853 -24.66 28.20 -25.88
N ALA A 854 -25.05 27.16 -26.55
CA ALA A 854 -25.54 27.19 -27.93
C ALA A 854 -26.95 27.76 -28.01
N PHE A 855 -27.16 28.67 -28.96
CA PHE A 855 -28.47 29.22 -29.31
C PHE A 855 -28.78 28.94 -30.78
N GLY A 856 -29.91 28.29 -31.04
CA GLY A 856 -30.37 27.99 -32.39
C GLY A 856 -29.48 27.01 -33.19
N VAL A 857 -28.50 26.43 -32.57
CA VAL A 857 -27.68 25.34 -33.10
C VAL A 857 -28.24 24.02 -32.61
N PRO A 858 -28.56 23.05 -33.47
CA PRO A 858 -29.02 21.71 -33.01
C PRO A 858 -27.92 21.06 -32.18
N GLU A 859 -28.29 20.41 -31.07
CA GLU A 859 -27.34 19.60 -30.31
C GLU A 859 -26.70 18.52 -31.19
N PRO A 860 -25.37 18.30 -31.12
CA PRO A 860 -24.70 17.28 -31.93
C PRO A 860 -25.34 15.89 -31.83
N GLY A 861 -25.86 15.54 -30.67
CA GLY A 861 -26.58 14.28 -30.44
C GLY A 861 -27.91 14.18 -31.18
N LEU A 862 -28.62 15.27 -31.38
CA LEU A 862 -29.89 15.28 -32.12
C LEU A 862 -29.66 15.07 -33.61
N ILE A 863 -28.56 15.59 -34.17
CA ILE A 863 -28.16 15.40 -35.58
C ILE A 863 -27.81 13.91 -35.80
N ALA A 864 -27.08 13.30 -34.90
CA ALA A 864 -26.74 11.87 -34.98
C ALA A 864 -28.01 11.01 -34.91
N THR A 865 -28.93 11.32 -33.99
CA THR A 865 -30.21 10.60 -33.84
C THR A 865 -31.12 10.80 -35.05
N LEU A 866 -31.18 11.99 -35.64
CA LEU A 866 -31.92 12.28 -36.85
C LEU A 866 -31.30 11.59 -38.09
N LEU A 867 -29.98 11.53 -38.21
CA LEU A 867 -29.29 10.84 -39.29
C LEU A 867 -29.46 9.32 -39.17
N VAL A 868 -29.38 8.75 -37.96
CA VAL A 868 -29.68 7.32 -37.74
C VAL A 868 -31.13 7.01 -38.01
N SER A 869 -32.07 7.88 -37.59
CA SER A 869 -33.50 7.70 -37.87
C SER A 869 -33.81 7.85 -39.35
N ALA A 870 -33.15 8.77 -40.08
CA ALA A 870 -33.28 8.92 -41.53
C ALA A 870 -32.68 7.72 -42.30
N ALA A 871 -31.52 7.19 -41.83
CA ALA A 871 -30.91 6.02 -42.41
C ALA A 871 -31.78 4.77 -42.18
N PHE A 872 -32.49 4.65 -41.05
CA PHE A 872 -33.44 3.57 -40.77
C PHE A 872 -34.69 3.68 -41.62
N LEU A 873 -35.16 4.89 -41.92
CA LEU A 873 -36.32 5.12 -42.81
C LEU A 873 -35.97 4.90 -44.29
N LEU A 874 -34.73 5.17 -44.70
CA LEU A 874 -34.24 4.90 -46.05
C LEU A 874 -33.94 3.41 -46.33
N ARG A 875 -33.72 2.61 -45.29
CA ARG A 875 -33.57 1.14 -45.40
C ARG A 875 -34.92 0.39 -45.43
N ARG A 876 -36.06 1.06 -45.22
CA ARG A 876 -37.40 0.49 -45.28
C ARG A 876 -38.18 0.85 -46.56
N LYS A 877 -37.56 1.53 -47.47
CA LYS A 877 -37.99 1.63 -48.88
C LYS A 877 -36.95 0.89 -49.72
#